data_82e52c9c9cd62ef0df431d4fa1f1fcac
#
_entry.id   82e52c9c9cd62ef0df431d4fa1f1fcac
#
_cell.length_a   1.000
_cell.length_b   1.000
_cell.length_c   1.000
_cell.angle_alpha   90.00
_cell.angle_beta   90.00
_cell.angle_gamma   90.00
#
_symmetry.space_group_name_H-M   'P 1'
#
loop_
_entity.id
_entity.type
_entity.pdbx_description
1 polymer ?
#
loop_
_entity_poly.entity_id
_entity_poly.type
_entity_poly.pdbx_seq_one_letter_code
_entity_poly.pdbx_strand_id
1 'polypeptide(L)'
;MRRIFTTLLAAAFTMALTAQNDCETHRQYLSGRGCDDMVEWDFKCTDGRNGGQWTKIGVPSCWELQGFGTYQYGMRFYGKATPEGIADEQGLYRYEFQLPQEWAGRQILLTFEAVMTDANVTINGRKAGRGLHQGGFTRFQFDVSDRVFFGKKTNRLEVTVKKESDSPQVNLAERRADYWNFGGIWRPVFIVSKPVQNIQRVAIDARADGRFMADVFLNRALPKGSVNVDIIDANGKKAANATTDHRGGDQLRVDFAVKSPRLWNAETPNLYTAVFTLKDAQGRTLHIERQRFGFRTIEYRHSYKNTGLQNVDNSRHVYGCEEDGLFVNGQKVIVKGVNRHSFRPETGRTLSKAKNIEDVELIKSMNMNAVRLSHYPADPEFLDACDSLGLYVECELPGWHQPHETIVGSQVVEEMVTRDVNHPSIIFWSNGNEGGFNYDLEPLFRKLDPQQRVVLYPWANRNGFETKHYRSWGETAEYMRQKEIFMPTEFLHGLYDGGHGAGLADYWRLMMQNERCAGGFLWDLMDQAVVRTDQGGLLDCVGNFGADGIVGPHMEREGSYYTIRQVWCPIQIERKGDKLYLANNYDFTNLKACRANYTYLDMPAFGQDGPKTVAEGTLSLPSVAPGATDSIAVPKGSGDVLRLTVTDPHGQELFDWSFNMGGDIHRHSHAEASTSSVPGGFADRVAAGKATTSASRVDAAAKVAEDATTLTISSAGRHYVMSKTDGRLMRVDVDGRTISLANGPRLVAAKRSDRSDDGFYNHDDKQAFQKKTHYTQYADQGSFAGFTFAESKLTANFRHGSMDRVEWTFMADGAVTLDAYYNFNGVVDIFGICFDYPEQLVKSKAWVGKGPYRVWQNRLEGPQYGYWQTEYNDPVPGESWQYPEFKGYFDRVSWMRLTTSEGYIGIEPDTAEHLYLGVYTPRDGRDQLLYDLPPTGLALLKVIPAVRNKVNTTDLNGPSAQPRWMSGKGSMRATLRFE
;
A
#
# COMPACT_ATOMS: atom_id res chain seq x y z
N MET A 1 -36.51 9.26 61.17
CA MET A 1 -35.66 10.25 60.47
C MET A 1 -34.61 9.64 59.53
N ARG A 2 -33.88 8.55 59.88
CA ARG A 2 -32.87 7.95 58.94
C ARG A 2 -33.43 7.39 57.64
N ARG A 3 -34.64 6.79 57.60
CA ARG A 3 -35.27 6.24 56.40
C ARG A 3 -35.76 7.34 55.43
N ILE A 4 -36.18 8.50 55.94
CA ILE A 4 -36.65 9.59 55.09
C ILE A 4 -35.46 10.30 54.43
N PHE A 5 -34.27 10.38 55.08
CA PHE A 5 -33.07 10.96 54.50
C PHE A 5 -32.45 10.09 53.40
N THR A 6 -32.51 8.72 53.56
CA THR A 6 -31.99 7.81 52.54
C THR A 6 -32.87 7.80 51.29
N THR A 7 -34.19 7.91 51.45
CA THR A 7 -35.14 7.98 50.32
C THR A 7 -35.05 9.32 49.60
N LEU A 8 -34.82 10.43 50.29
CA LEU A 8 -34.59 11.73 49.69
C LEU A 8 -33.24 11.82 48.98
N LEU A 9 -32.19 11.23 49.55
CA LEU A 9 -30.87 11.16 48.88
C LEU A 9 -30.90 10.28 47.63
N ALA A 10 -31.57 9.12 47.71
CA ALA A 10 -31.75 8.21 46.56
C ALA A 10 -32.61 8.85 45.45
N ALA A 11 -33.70 9.57 45.84
CA ALA A 11 -34.55 10.29 44.89
C ALA A 11 -33.80 11.49 44.27
N ALA A 12 -32.98 12.21 45.04
CA ALA A 12 -32.16 13.30 44.53
C ALA A 12 -31.00 12.79 43.61
N PHE A 13 -30.41 11.62 43.92
CA PHE A 13 -29.41 10.97 43.08
C PHE A 13 -30.02 10.43 41.79
N THR A 14 -31.22 9.86 41.84
CA THR A 14 -31.98 9.40 40.67
C THR A 14 -32.44 10.59 39.81
N MET A 15 -32.93 11.67 40.43
CA MET A 15 -33.26 12.91 39.68
C MET A 15 -32.03 13.58 39.06
N ALA A 16 -30.88 13.55 39.72
CA ALA A 16 -29.65 14.10 39.17
C ALA A 16 -29.14 13.23 37.98
N LEU A 17 -29.23 11.91 38.05
CA LEU A 17 -28.89 10.99 36.96
C LEU A 17 -29.85 11.13 35.77
N THR A 18 -31.17 11.28 36.02
CA THR A 18 -32.15 11.50 34.93
C THR A 18 -31.99 12.90 34.32
N ALA A 19 -31.73 13.94 35.11
CA ALA A 19 -31.47 15.29 34.59
C ALA A 19 -30.16 15.36 33.77
N GLN A 20 -29.17 14.55 34.09
CA GLN A 20 -27.94 14.48 33.34
C GLN A 20 -28.11 13.75 32.00
N ASN A 21 -28.93 12.67 31.97
CA ASN A 21 -29.30 11.98 30.73
C ASN A 21 -30.11 12.88 29.78
N ASP A 22 -30.93 13.78 30.26
CA ASP A 22 -31.70 14.71 29.42
C ASP A 22 -30.83 15.71 28.65
N CYS A 23 -29.60 15.96 29.11
CA CYS A 23 -28.66 16.90 28.50
C CYS A 23 -27.65 16.24 27.51
N GLU A 24 -27.67 14.92 27.38
CA GLU A 24 -26.73 14.17 26.53
C GLU A 24 -27.29 13.96 25.11
N THR A 25 -26.37 13.76 24.15
CA THR A 25 -26.71 13.25 22.80
C THR A 25 -26.88 11.72 22.87
N HIS A 26 -28.00 11.22 22.36
CA HIS A 26 -28.25 9.78 22.24
C HIS A 26 -28.27 9.34 20.78
N ARG A 27 -27.93 8.06 20.53
CA ARG A 27 -27.94 7.47 19.19
C ARG A 27 -28.61 6.11 19.21
N GLN A 28 -29.46 5.87 18.20
CA GLN A 28 -30.05 4.56 17.95
C GLN A 28 -29.82 4.17 16.50
N TYR A 29 -29.08 3.07 16.28
CA TYR A 29 -28.87 2.53 14.93
C TYR A 29 -30.16 1.88 14.42
N LEU A 30 -30.47 2.14 13.16
CA LEU A 30 -31.56 1.52 12.40
C LEU A 30 -31.01 0.43 11.47
N SER A 31 -29.74 0.47 11.14
CA SER A 31 -28.98 -0.52 10.39
C SER A 31 -27.90 -1.15 11.27
N GLY A 32 -27.11 -2.07 10.71
CA GLY A 32 -25.79 -2.41 11.27
C GLY A 32 -24.84 -1.23 11.24
N ARG A 33 -23.68 -1.41 11.88
CA ARG A 33 -22.58 -0.42 11.92
C ARG A 33 -21.55 -0.63 10.81
N GLY A 34 -21.66 -1.74 10.08
CA GLY A 34 -20.81 -2.12 8.97
C GLY A 34 -21.20 -3.48 8.40
N CYS A 35 -20.33 -4.05 7.60
CA CYS A 35 -20.59 -5.32 6.92
C CYS A 35 -20.69 -6.53 7.88
N ASP A 36 -20.19 -6.41 9.12
CA ASP A 36 -20.12 -7.54 10.07
C ASP A 36 -21.40 -7.70 10.89
N ASP A 37 -22.28 -6.68 10.95
CA ASP A 37 -23.47 -6.65 11.79
C ASP A 37 -24.72 -6.10 11.07
N MET A 38 -24.85 -6.35 9.78
CA MET A 38 -25.96 -5.89 8.94
C MET A 38 -27.33 -6.23 9.55
N VAL A 39 -28.28 -5.30 9.41
CA VAL A 39 -29.68 -5.47 9.84
C VAL A 39 -30.58 -5.67 8.62
N GLU A 40 -31.47 -6.65 8.65
CA GLU A 40 -32.39 -6.91 7.54
C GLU A 40 -33.45 -5.83 7.40
N TRP A 41 -33.57 -5.26 6.21
CA TRP A 41 -34.64 -4.34 5.80
C TRP A 41 -35.47 -4.96 4.67
N ASP A 42 -36.73 -4.57 4.52
CA ASP A 42 -37.48 -4.86 3.30
C ASP A 42 -36.86 -4.12 2.13
N PHE A 43 -36.66 -4.83 1.02
CA PHE A 43 -35.97 -4.32 -0.15
C PHE A 43 -36.60 -4.76 -1.45
N LYS A 44 -36.58 -3.89 -2.43
CA LYS A 44 -36.93 -4.21 -3.82
C LYS A 44 -35.96 -3.50 -4.75
N CYS A 45 -35.18 -4.24 -5.54
CA CYS A 45 -34.48 -3.72 -6.69
C CYS A 45 -35.45 -3.56 -7.85
N THR A 46 -35.39 -2.46 -8.59
CA THR A 46 -36.33 -2.22 -9.70
C THR A 46 -36.02 -3.05 -10.92
N ASP A 47 -34.73 -3.33 -11.16
CA ASP A 47 -34.25 -4.04 -12.35
C ASP A 47 -33.00 -4.89 -12.02
N GLY A 48 -32.46 -5.58 -13.02
CA GLY A 48 -31.30 -6.45 -12.88
C GLY A 48 -31.61 -7.76 -12.15
N ARG A 49 -30.55 -8.38 -11.59
CA ARG A 49 -30.70 -9.66 -10.87
C ARG A 49 -31.63 -9.53 -9.68
N ASN A 50 -32.51 -10.52 -9.52
CA ASN A 50 -33.50 -10.60 -8.42
C ASN A 50 -34.36 -9.31 -8.28
N GLY A 51 -34.48 -8.53 -9.38
CA GLY A 51 -35.30 -7.33 -9.43
C GLY A 51 -36.80 -7.62 -9.48
N GLY A 52 -37.62 -6.55 -9.30
CA GLY A 52 -39.07 -6.57 -9.49
C GLY A 52 -39.91 -7.03 -8.29
N GLN A 53 -39.32 -7.68 -7.29
CA GLN A 53 -40.04 -8.23 -6.14
C GLN A 53 -39.52 -7.69 -4.81
N TRP A 54 -40.43 -7.59 -3.82
CA TRP A 54 -40.03 -7.29 -2.44
C TRP A 54 -39.40 -8.53 -1.79
N THR A 55 -38.29 -8.30 -1.13
CA THR A 55 -37.51 -9.31 -0.40
C THR A 55 -36.81 -8.65 0.79
N LYS A 56 -35.76 -9.28 1.32
CA LYS A 56 -34.91 -8.74 2.38
C LYS A 56 -33.50 -8.44 1.85
N ILE A 57 -32.84 -7.45 2.45
CA ILE A 57 -31.44 -7.13 2.24
C ILE A 57 -30.79 -6.75 3.55
N GLY A 58 -29.51 -7.10 3.75
CA GLY A 58 -28.70 -6.60 4.86
C GLY A 58 -28.30 -5.12 4.63
N VAL A 59 -28.47 -4.27 5.62
CA VAL A 59 -28.08 -2.84 5.60
C VAL A 59 -27.12 -2.57 6.75
N PRO A 60 -25.97 -1.92 6.53
CA PRO A 60 -25.51 -1.33 5.27
C PRO A 60 -24.92 -2.37 4.31
N SER A 61 -25.09 -2.16 3.00
CA SER A 61 -24.49 -3.01 1.96
C SER A 61 -24.51 -2.36 0.58
N CYS A 62 -23.64 -2.84 -0.30
CA CYS A 62 -23.74 -2.70 -1.74
C CYS A 62 -24.66 -3.82 -2.26
N TRP A 63 -25.76 -3.49 -2.93
CA TRP A 63 -26.78 -4.50 -3.27
C TRP A 63 -26.31 -5.53 -4.30
N GLU A 64 -25.30 -5.21 -5.14
CA GLU A 64 -24.73 -6.13 -6.13
C GLU A 64 -24.09 -7.34 -5.44
N LEU A 65 -23.42 -7.12 -4.32
CA LEU A 65 -22.77 -8.15 -3.51
C LEU A 65 -23.77 -8.93 -2.64
N GLN A 66 -24.98 -8.40 -2.48
CA GLN A 66 -26.10 -9.10 -1.88
C GLN A 66 -26.96 -9.87 -2.93
N GLY A 67 -26.49 -9.92 -4.19
CA GLY A 67 -27.14 -10.68 -5.26
C GLY A 67 -28.16 -9.93 -6.10
N PHE A 68 -28.24 -8.61 -5.99
CA PHE A 68 -29.21 -7.80 -6.73
C PHE A 68 -28.55 -6.95 -7.81
N GLY A 69 -29.39 -6.43 -8.73
CA GLY A 69 -28.97 -5.44 -9.72
C GLY A 69 -27.84 -5.93 -10.65
N THR A 70 -27.09 -4.97 -11.20
CA THR A 70 -26.07 -5.22 -12.22
C THR A 70 -24.72 -4.65 -11.81
N TYR A 71 -23.65 -5.43 -11.89
CA TYR A 71 -22.30 -4.92 -11.70
C TYR A 71 -21.90 -3.97 -12.80
N GLN A 72 -21.22 -2.89 -12.45
CA GLN A 72 -20.73 -1.89 -13.40
C GLN A 72 -19.40 -1.29 -12.92
N TYR A 73 -18.45 -1.17 -13.86
CA TYR A 73 -17.24 -0.38 -13.66
C TYR A 73 -17.42 1.03 -14.23
N GLY A 74 -16.86 2.04 -13.57
CA GLY A 74 -17.11 3.44 -13.93
C GLY A 74 -16.46 3.89 -15.22
N MET A 75 -15.20 3.43 -15.46
CA MET A 75 -14.47 3.79 -16.68
C MET A 75 -14.75 2.87 -17.85
N ARG A 76 -14.88 3.47 -19.00
CA ARG A 76 -15.06 2.76 -20.28
C ARG A 76 -13.83 2.82 -21.19
N PHE A 77 -12.71 3.31 -20.71
CA PHE A 77 -11.52 3.55 -21.52
C PHE A 77 -11.05 2.34 -22.31
N TYR A 78 -11.17 1.21 -21.72
CA TYR A 78 -10.44 0.04 -22.20
C TYR A 78 -11.29 -0.94 -22.98
N GLY A 79 -12.52 -0.56 -23.31
CA GLY A 79 -13.38 -1.35 -24.20
C GLY A 79 -13.83 -2.72 -23.69
N LYS A 80 -13.42 -3.12 -22.48
CA LYS A 80 -13.72 -4.45 -21.92
C LYS A 80 -14.57 -4.42 -20.65
N ALA A 81 -14.72 -3.26 -20.04
CA ALA A 81 -15.14 -3.19 -18.64
C ALA A 81 -16.62 -2.97 -18.40
N THR A 82 -17.40 -2.63 -19.39
CA THR A 82 -18.81 -2.35 -19.16
C THR A 82 -19.73 -3.22 -20.01
N PRO A 83 -20.77 -3.77 -19.39
CA PRO A 83 -21.92 -4.26 -20.14
C PRO A 83 -22.46 -3.18 -21.05
N GLU A 84 -23.14 -3.54 -22.12
CA GLU A 84 -23.90 -2.60 -22.92
C GLU A 84 -24.91 -1.86 -22.01
N GLY A 85 -24.82 -0.51 -22.03
CA GLY A 85 -25.69 0.35 -21.24
C GLY A 85 -25.13 0.78 -19.86
N ILE A 86 -25.87 1.63 -19.16
CA ILE A 86 -25.64 2.12 -17.82
C ILE A 86 -26.61 1.39 -16.89
N ALA A 87 -26.09 0.82 -15.82
CA ALA A 87 -26.91 0.23 -14.78
C ALA A 87 -27.53 1.35 -13.92
N ASP A 88 -28.82 1.60 -14.09
CA ASP A 88 -29.57 2.70 -13.47
C ASP A 88 -30.70 2.22 -12.53
N GLU A 89 -30.66 0.97 -12.12
CA GLU A 89 -31.63 0.40 -11.21
C GLU A 89 -31.73 1.18 -9.89
N GLN A 90 -32.89 1.08 -9.25
CA GLN A 90 -33.18 1.71 -7.97
C GLN A 90 -33.44 0.67 -6.90
N GLY A 91 -32.99 0.97 -5.68
CA GLY A 91 -33.31 0.21 -4.49
C GLY A 91 -34.41 0.89 -3.67
N LEU A 92 -35.53 0.18 -3.45
CA LEU A 92 -36.62 0.62 -2.59
C LEU A 92 -36.46 -0.08 -1.26
N TYR A 93 -36.25 0.68 -0.18
CA TYR A 93 -36.03 0.19 1.16
C TYR A 93 -37.19 0.56 2.09
N ARG A 94 -37.52 -0.33 3.03
CA ARG A 94 -38.46 -0.08 4.12
C ARG A 94 -37.93 -0.64 5.42
N TYR A 95 -38.12 0.14 6.49
CA TYR A 95 -37.76 -0.30 7.83
C TYR A 95 -38.72 0.26 8.87
N GLU A 96 -39.11 -0.57 9.82
CA GLU A 96 -40.00 -0.20 10.92
C GLU A 96 -39.23 -0.20 12.24
N PHE A 97 -39.41 0.86 13.03
CA PHE A 97 -38.68 1.04 14.28
C PHE A 97 -39.52 1.82 15.31
N GLN A 98 -39.12 1.74 16.56
CA GLN A 98 -39.70 2.50 17.67
C GLN A 98 -38.64 3.43 18.27
N LEU A 99 -39.05 4.57 18.76
CA LEU A 99 -38.21 5.51 19.51
C LEU A 99 -38.62 5.54 20.99
N PRO A 100 -37.64 5.68 21.92
CA PRO A 100 -37.90 5.80 23.34
C PRO A 100 -38.89 6.94 23.65
N GLN A 101 -39.81 6.71 24.61
CA GLN A 101 -40.80 7.72 25.02
C GLN A 101 -40.12 8.98 25.60
N GLU A 102 -39.00 8.81 26.26
CA GLU A 102 -38.20 9.88 26.86
C GLU A 102 -37.54 10.81 25.82
N TRP A 103 -37.53 10.42 24.56
CA TRP A 103 -37.04 11.30 23.48
C TRP A 103 -38.14 12.26 22.96
N ALA A 104 -39.36 12.15 23.42
CA ALA A 104 -40.42 13.07 23.04
C ALA A 104 -40.07 14.52 23.44
N GLY A 105 -40.22 15.43 22.49
CA GLY A 105 -39.84 16.83 22.70
C GLY A 105 -38.37 17.16 22.50
N ARG A 106 -37.51 16.19 22.16
CA ARG A 106 -36.11 16.41 21.78
C ARG A 106 -35.99 16.68 20.27
N GLN A 107 -34.86 17.16 19.84
CA GLN A 107 -34.52 17.21 18.41
C GLN A 107 -34.13 15.82 17.92
N ILE A 108 -34.76 15.36 16.86
CA ILE A 108 -34.55 14.02 16.29
C ILE A 108 -34.02 14.17 14.88
N LEU A 109 -32.76 13.71 14.67
CA LEU A 109 -32.07 13.76 13.39
C LEU A 109 -31.94 12.35 12.82
N LEU A 110 -32.55 12.10 11.66
CA LEU A 110 -32.30 10.88 10.87
C LEU A 110 -31.02 11.08 10.07
N THR A 111 -30.03 10.22 10.31
CA THR A 111 -28.69 10.32 9.78
C THR A 111 -28.35 9.14 8.89
N PHE A 112 -27.82 9.42 7.70
CA PHE A 112 -27.19 8.47 6.79
C PHE A 112 -25.71 8.81 6.69
N GLU A 113 -24.82 7.83 6.91
CA GLU A 113 -23.37 8.05 6.73
C GLU A 113 -22.97 8.14 5.26
N ALA A 114 -23.61 7.39 4.38
CA ALA A 114 -23.55 7.54 2.93
C ALA A 114 -24.55 6.62 2.22
N VAL A 115 -24.99 7.06 1.04
CA VAL A 115 -25.91 6.32 0.15
C VAL A 115 -25.47 6.52 -1.29
N MET A 116 -25.34 5.48 -2.09
CA MET A 116 -24.96 5.57 -3.52
C MET A 116 -26.17 5.40 -4.42
N THR A 117 -26.64 6.50 -5.11
CA THR A 117 -26.07 7.87 -5.16
C THR A 117 -27.09 8.89 -4.67
N ASP A 118 -28.29 8.93 -5.25
CA ASP A 118 -29.37 9.80 -4.79
C ASP A 118 -30.24 9.08 -3.77
N ALA A 119 -30.61 9.76 -2.68
CA ALA A 119 -31.51 9.24 -1.68
C ALA A 119 -32.77 10.08 -1.56
N ASN A 120 -33.95 9.49 -1.84
CA ASN A 120 -35.24 10.07 -1.52
C ASN A 120 -35.79 9.43 -0.27
N VAL A 121 -36.02 10.22 0.77
CA VAL A 121 -36.34 9.72 2.12
C VAL A 121 -37.68 10.21 2.61
N THR A 122 -38.53 9.28 3.04
CA THR A 122 -39.79 9.56 3.73
C THR A 122 -39.87 8.84 5.07
N ILE A 123 -40.54 9.45 6.04
CA ILE A 123 -40.83 8.85 7.32
C ILE A 123 -42.32 9.07 7.65
N ASN A 124 -43.01 7.98 8.01
CA ASN A 124 -44.46 7.98 8.27
C ASN A 124 -45.27 8.64 7.12
N GLY A 125 -44.87 8.37 5.84
CA GLY A 125 -45.53 8.92 4.66
C GLY A 125 -45.24 10.40 4.37
N ARG A 126 -44.35 11.06 5.11
CA ARG A 126 -43.96 12.47 4.92
C ARG A 126 -42.50 12.57 4.51
N LYS A 127 -42.13 13.50 3.60
CA LYS A 127 -40.74 13.73 3.21
C LYS A 127 -39.87 14.10 4.41
N ALA A 128 -38.71 13.47 4.58
CA ALA A 128 -37.73 13.84 5.58
C ALA A 128 -36.97 15.10 5.08
N GLY A 129 -37.04 16.20 5.82
CA GLY A 129 -36.44 17.47 5.41
C GLY A 129 -36.87 17.87 3.99
N ARG A 130 -35.88 18.10 3.10
CA ARG A 130 -36.09 18.34 1.66
C ARG A 130 -36.48 17.06 0.90
N GLY A 131 -36.26 15.88 1.51
CA GLY A 131 -36.58 14.57 0.99
C GLY A 131 -35.56 14.01 -0.01
N LEU A 132 -34.68 14.81 -0.58
CA LEU A 132 -33.67 14.41 -1.54
C LEU A 132 -32.27 14.81 -1.05
N HIS A 133 -31.35 13.88 -1.16
CA HIS A 133 -29.89 14.11 -1.07
C HIS A 133 -29.22 13.56 -2.34
N GLN A 134 -28.19 14.25 -2.79
CA GLN A 134 -27.36 13.87 -3.94
C GLN A 134 -25.87 13.84 -3.55
N GLY A 135 -25.14 12.87 -4.09
CA GLY A 135 -23.75 12.60 -3.72
C GLY A 135 -23.62 11.31 -2.91
N GLY A 136 -22.69 10.45 -3.33
CA GLY A 136 -22.61 9.06 -2.88
C GLY A 136 -21.76 8.80 -1.64
N PHE A 137 -21.00 9.81 -1.12
CA PHE A 137 -19.87 9.52 -0.23
C PHE A 137 -19.88 10.29 1.10
N THR A 138 -20.84 11.20 1.32
CA THR A 138 -20.88 12.07 2.48
C THR A 138 -22.03 11.75 3.41
N ARG A 139 -21.87 12.15 4.70
CA ARG A 139 -22.93 12.07 5.71
C ARG A 139 -23.94 13.17 5.50
N PHE A 140 -25.21 12.81 5.53
CA PHE A 140 -26.31 13.78 5.54
C PHE A 140 -27.34 13.48 6.62
N GLN A 141 -28.09 14.51 7.01
CA GLN A 141 -29.06 14.46 8.10
C GLN A 141 -30.36 15.17 7.76
N PHE A 142 -31.47 14.63 8.26
CA PHE A 142 -32.78 15.28 8.20
C PHE A 142 -33.33 15.46 9.61
N ASP A 143 -33.77 16.67 9.94
CA ASP A 143 -34.57 16.89 11.16
C ASP A 143 -36.00 16.33 10.93
N VAL A 144 -36.33 15.31 11.70
CA VAL A 144 -37.60 14.61 11.61
C VAL A 144 -38.44 14.70 12.91
N SER A 145 -38.07 15.64 13.79
CA SER A 145 -38.67 15.80 15.10
C SER A 145 -40.21 15.90 15.09
N ASP A 146 -40.78 16.54 14.06
CA ASP A 146 -42.24 16.72 13.89
C ASP A 146 -42.91 15.56 13.13
N ARG A 147 -42.15 14.51 12.75
CA ARG A 147 -42.61 13.43 11.87
C ARG A 147 -42.60 12.05 12.52
N VAL A 148 -41.96 11.92 13.68
CA VAL A 148 -41.77 10.66 14.36
C VAL A 148 -42.73 10.45 15.52
N PHE A 149 -43.01 9.20 15.84
CA PHE A 149 -43.75 8.75 16.99
C PHE A 149 -42.84 8.18 18.06
N PHE A 150 -43.25 8.25 19.30
CA PHE A 150 -42.50 7.78 20.45
C PHE A 150 -43.25 6.68 21.22
N GLY A 151 -42.53 5.93 22.05
CA GLY A 151 -43.05 4.84 22.85
C GLY A 151 -43.40 3.62 21.98
N LYS A 152 -44.63 3.06 22.21
CA LYS A 152 -45.07 1.82 21.52
C LYS A 152 -45.50 2.04 20.07
N LYS A 153 -45.58 3.25 19.59
CA LYS A 153 -45.93 3.52 18.19
C LYS A 153 -44.77 3.26 17.26
N THR A 154 -45.04 2.53 16.19
CA THR A 154 -44.04 2.21 15.15
C THR A 154 -43.91 3.35 14.18
N ASN A 155 -42.65 3.69 13.84
CA ASN A 155 -42.29 4.57 12.75
C ASN A 155 -41.92 3.74 11.54
N ARG A 156 -42.29 4.19 10.36
CA ARG A 156 -41.94 3.57 9.08
C ARG A 156 -41.06 4.50 8.28
N LEU A 157 -39.82 4.07 8.03
CA LEU A 157 -38.85 4.69 7.15
C LEU A 157 -38.98 4.05 5.77
N GLU A 158 -39.04 4.87 4.71
CA GLU A 158 -38.97 4.44 3.32
C GLU A 158 -37.90 5.25 2.62
N VAL A 159 -36.99 4.55 1.93
CA VAL A 159 -35.88 5.18 1.18
C VAL A 159 -35.88 4.63 -0.23
N THR A 160 -35.86 5.53 -1.22
CA THR A 160 -35.57 5.19 -2.61
C THR A 160 -34.15 5.63 -2.91
N VAL A 161 -33.30 4.67 -3.26
CA VAL A 161 -31.91 4.91 -3.65
C VAL A 161 -31.79 4.74 -5.16
N LYS A 162 -31.24 5.73 -5.84
CA LYS A 162 -30.92 5.64 -7.27
C LYS A 162 -29.42 5.38 -7.41
N LYS A 163 -29.05 4.40 -8.23
CA LYS A 163 -27.66 4.09 -8.54
C LYS A 163 -27.02 5.20 -9.37
N GLU A 164 -27.70 5.64 -10.43
CA GLU A 164 -27.34 6.85 -11.16
C GLU A 164 -28.10 8.05 -10.56
N SER A 165 -27.39 9.17 -10.38
CA SER A 165 -28.03 10.42 -9.91
C SER A 165 -28.93 11.03 -10.97
N ASP A 166 -29.96 11.75 -10.53
CA ASP A 166 -30.75 12.65 -11.40
C ASP A 166 -29.91 13.85 -11.90
N SER A 167 -28.81 14.17 -11.22
CA SER A 167 -27.85 15.19 -11.69
C SER A 167 -26.80 14.54 -12.61
N PRO A 168 -26.77 14.88 -13.90
CA PRO A 168 -25.72 14.39 -14.80
C PRO A 168 -24.31 14.75 -14.33
N GLN A 169 -24.16 15.89 -13.66
CA GLN A 169 -22.85 16.34 -13.17
C GLN A 169 -22.35 15.52 -11.97
N VAL A 170 -23.24 15.06 -11.10
CA VAL A 170 -22.88 14.11 -10.04
C VAL A 170 -22.41 12.79 -10.65
N ASN A 171 -23.08 12.30 -11.70
CA ASN A 171 -22.66 11.10 -12.40
C ASN A 171 -21.27 11.26 -13.04
N LEU A 172 -21.00 12.42 -13.64
CA LEU A 172 -19.68 12.71 -14.21
C LEU A 172 -18.58 12.78 -13.13
N ALA A 173 -18.88 13.38 -12.00
CA ALA A 173 -17.92 13.55 -10.90
C ALA A 173 -17.65 12.27 -10.10
N GLU A 174 -18.68 11.42 -9.89
CA GLU A 174 -18.62 10.31 -8.94
C GLU A 174 -18.81 8.93 -9.56
N ARG A 175 -19.43 8.81 -10.76
CA ARG A 175 -19.82 7.50 -11.32
C ARG A 175 -19.01 7.12 -12.57
N ARG A 176 -18.23 8.05 -13.14
CA ARG A 176 -17.39 7.84 -14.34
C ARG A 176 -15.91 7.79 -13.99
N ALA A 177 -15.60 7.22 -12.82
CA ALA A 177 -14.25 7.09 -12.29
C ALA A 177 -13.69 5.68 -12.46
N ASP A 178 -12.37 5.53 -12.26
CA ASP A 178 -11.64 4.26 -12.39
C ASP A 178 -11.85 3.38 -11.16
N TYR A 179 -13.09 2.98 -10.93
CA TYR A 179 -13.48 2.08 -9.87
C TYR A 179 -14.85 1.43 -10.09
N TRP A 180 -15.16 0.39 -9.30
CA TRP A 180 -16.46 -0.26 -9.29
C TRP A 180 -17.57 0.68 -8.81
N ASN A 181 -18.66 0.74 -9.57
CA ASN A 181 -19.87 1.45 -9.24
C ASN A 181 -20.89 0.53 -8.60
N PHE A 182 -21.23 0.81 -7.36
CA PHE A 182 -22.26 0.10 -6.62
C PHE A 182 -23.48 0.99 -6.40
N GLY A 183 -24.59 0.34 -5.99
CA GLY A 183 -25.76 1.00 -5.47
C GLY A 183 -26.05 0.52 -4.05
N GLY A 184 -26.74 1.36 -3.26
CA GLY A 184 -27.21 0.94 -1.96
C GLY A 184 -27.01 1.93 -0.82
N ILE A 185 -27.59 1.60 0.32
CA ILE A 185 -27.29 2.20 1.63
C ILE A 185 -26.04 1.48 2.15
N TRP A 186 -24.86 1.98 1.81
CA TRP A 186 -23.62 1.26 2.01
C TRP A 186 -22.84 1.64 3.27
N ARG A 187 -23.31 2.69 3.99
CA ARG A 187 -22.84 3.08 5.32
C ARG A 187 -24.01 3.15 6.31
N PRO A 188 -23.75 3.20 7.63
CA PRO A 188 -24.77 3.12 8.65
C PRO A 188 -25.89 4.15 8.56
N VAL A 189 -27.09 3.76 9.03
CA VAL A 189 -28.25 4.64 9.24
C VAL A 189 -28.62 4.63 10.72
N PHE A 190 -28.81 5.82 11.30
CA PHE A 190 -29.16 5.94 12.71
C PHE A 190 -29.95 7.21 13.02
N ILE A 191 -30.65 7.20 14.14
CA ILE A 191 -31.27 8.37 14.75
C ILE A 191 -30.32 8.99 15.77
N VAL A 192 -30.18 10.31 15.74
CA VAL A 192 -29.53 11.09 16.78
C VAL A 192 -30.61 11.91 17.52
N SER A 193 -30.67 11.75 18.83
CA SER A 193 -31.52 12.55 19.70
C SER A 193 -30.71 13.55 20.50
N LYS A 194 -30.96 14.85 20.30
CA LYS A 194 -30.32 15.94 21.03
C LYS A 194 -31.37 16.74 21.85
N PRO A 195 -30.97 17.41 22.93
CA PRO A 195 -31.86 18.35 23.60
C PRO A 195 -32.42 19.42 22.64
N VAL A 196 -33.57 20.02 22.98
CA VAL A 196 -34.21 21.04 22.11
C VAL A 196 -33.29 22.22 21.82
N GLN A 197 -32.55 22.69 22.82
CA GLN A 197 -31.47 23.67 22.67
C GLN A 197 -30.16 22.94 22.84
N ASN A 198 -29.36 22.88 21.79
CA ASN A 198 -28.16 22.07 21.79
C ASN A 198 -26.99 22.71 21.01
N ILE A 199 -25.82 22.15 21.24
CA ILE A 199 -24.65 22.37 20.39
C ILE A 199 -24.85 21.52 19.13
N GLN A 200 -24.98 22.18 17.99
CA GLN A 200 -25.13 21.49 16.70
C GLN A 200 -23.82 20.84 16.28
N ARG A 201 -22.74 21.60 16.32
CA ARG A 201 -21.36 21.15 16.04
C ARG A 201 -20.32 22.03 16.72
N VAL A 202 -19.10 21.54 16.77
CA VAL A 202 -17.92 22.29 17.18
C VAL A 202 -16.84 22.18 16.12
N ALA A 203 -16.00 23.22 15.97
CA ALA A 203 -14.83 23.18 15.09
C ALA A 203 -13.62 23.68 15.88
N ILE A 204 -12.59 22.84 16.04
CA ILE A 204 -11.47 23.04 16.97
C ILE A 204 -10.20 23.38 16.21
N ASP A 205 -9.46 24.42 16.68
CA ASP A 205 -8.06 24.69 16.36
C ASP A 205 -7.24 24.61 17.66
N ALA A 206 -6.58 23.47 17.89
CA ALA A 206 -5.75 23.22 19.05
C ALA A 206 -4.27 23.14 18.62
N ARG A 207 -3.47 24.11 19.08
CA ARG A 207 -2.11 24.34 18.59
C ARG A 207 -1.03 23.78 19.54
N ALA A 208 0.16 23.56 18.98
CA ALA A 208 1.31 23.01 19.71
C ALA A 208 1.78 23.89 20.87
N ASP A 209 1.55 25.21 20.81
CA ASP A 209 1.83 26.15 21.87
C ASP A 209 0.85 26.05 23.06
N GLY A 210 -0.17 25.21 22.94
CA GLY A 210 -1.22 24.98 23.92
C GLY A 210 -2.44 25.86 23.73
N ARG A 211 -2.50 26.74 22.75
CA ARG A 211 -3.73 27.48 22.43
C ARG A 211 -4.84 26.51 22.00
N PHE A 212 -5.95 26.59 22.67
CA PHE A 212 -7.19 25.89 22.34
C PHE A 212 -8.25 26.91 21.94
N MET A 213 -8.66 26.85 20.69
CA MET A 213 -9.75 27.62 20.14
C MET A 213 -10.83 26.70 19.58
N ALA A 214 -12.10 27.00 19.83
CA ALA A 214 -13.22 26.26 19.28
C ALA A 214 -14.36 27.22 18.91
N ASP A 215 -14.85 27.08 17.68
CA ASP A 215 -16.11 27.64 17.24
C ASP A 215 -17.23 26.68 17.61
N VAL A 216 -18.17 27.13 18.43
CA VAL A 216 -19.32 26.40 18.92
C VAL A 216 -20.57 26.90 18.22
N PHE A 217 -21.24 26.06 17.49
CA PHE A 217 -22.44 26.37 16.72
C PHE A 217 -23.66 25.75 17.45
N LEU A 218 -24.70 26.58 17.69
CA LEU A 218 -25.93 26.16 18.32
C LEU A 218 -26.99 25.90 17.24
N ASN A 219 -27.89 24.95 17.49
CA ASN A 219 -28.99 24.65 16.57
C ASN A 219 -30.01 25.79 16.46
N ARG A 220 -30.04 26.67 17.42
CA ARG A 220 -30.87 27.91 17.45
C ARG A 220 -30.24 28.97 18.35
N ALA A 221 -30.58 30.20 18.09
CA ALA A 221 -30.09 31.33 18.88
C ALA A 221 -30.47 31.20 20.38
N LEU A 222 -29.46 31.41 21.24
CA LEU A 222 -29.63 31.45 22.69
C LEU A 222 -29.42 32.90 23.14
N PRO A 223 -30.40 33.59 23.78
CA PRO A 223 -30.30 34.99 24.13
C PRO A 223 -29.15 35.32 25.11
N LYS A 224 -28.92 34.44 26.09
CA LYS A 224 -27.83 34.54 27.06
C LYS A 224 -27.54 33.18 27.68
N GLY A 225 -26.27 32.91 27.97
CA GLY A 225 -25.84 31.66 28.59
C GLY A 225 -24.32 31.60 28.75
N SER A 226 -23.79 30.39 28.84
CA SER A 226 -22.35 30.15 28.83
C SER A 226 -22.01 28.76 28.28
N VAL A 227 -20.78 28.60 27.80
CA VAL A 227 -20.21 27.31 27.49
C VAL A 227 -18.99 27.09 28.39
N ASN A 228 -19.04 26.01 29.16
CA ASN A 228 -17.88 25.49 29.89
C ASN A 228 -17.22 24.42 29.06
N VAL A 229 -15.88 24.43 29.00
CA VAL A 229 -15.09 23.40 28.27
C VAL A 229 -14.10 22.81 29.25
N ASP A 230 -14.20 21.48 29.42
CA ASP A 230 -13.22 20.66 30.11
C ASP A 230 -12.35 19.93 29.08
N ILE A 231 -11.03 20.08 29.16
CA ILE A 231 -10.07 19.31 28.38
C ILE A 231 -9.61 18.10 29.20
N ILE A 232 -9.85 16.91 28.70
CA ILE A 232 -9.56 15.65 29.37
C ILE A 232 -8.52 14.86 28.54
N ASP A 233 -7.45 14.42 29.19
CA ASP A 233 -6.42 13.59 28.54
C ASP A 233 -6.87 12.13 28.38
N ALA A 234 -6.06 11.32 27.67
CA ALA A 234 -6.33 9.91 27.40
C ALA A 234 -6.47 9.04 28.68
N ASN A 235 -5.97 9.52 29.83
CA ASN A 235 -6.08 8.84 31.13
C ASN A 235 -7.33 9.28 31.92
N GLY A 236 -8.19 10.12 31.34
CA GLY A 236 -9.38 10.68 31.98
C GLY A 236 -9.09 11.86 32.95
N LYS A 237 -7.84 12.36 32.98
CA LYS A 237 -7.46 13.49 33.82
C LYS A 237 -7.78 14.80 33.15
N LYS A 238 -8.36 15.73 33.91
CA LYS A 238 -8.62 17.10 33.46
C LYS A 238 -7.30 17.87 33.31
N ALA A 239 -6.98 18.28 32.08
CA ALA A 239 -5.81 19.06 31.75
C ALA A 239 -6.05 20.59 31.86
N ALA A 240 -7.27 21.03 31.53
CA ALA A 240 -7.67 22.44 31.60
C ALA A 240 -9.19 22.58 31.71
N ASN A 241 -9.63 23.75 32.07
CA ASN A 241 -11.03 24.18 32.15
C ASN A 241 -11.16 25.66 31.84
N ALA A 242 -12.16 26.02 31.03
CA ALA A 242 -12.49 27.43 30.79
C ALA A 242 -14.01 27.59 30.63
N THR A 243 -14.53 28.76 30.97
CA THR A 243 -15.93 29.14 30.75
C THR A 243 -15.97 30.43 29.93
N THR A 244 -16.75 30.42 28.87
CA THR A 244 -17.00 31.59 28.01
C THR A 244 -18.45 31.98 28.07
N ASP A 245 -18.73 33.26 28.39
CA ASP A 245 -20.07 33.80 28.39
C ASP A 245 -20.62 33.97 26.98
N HIS A 246 -21.86 33.52 26.79
CA HIS A 246 -22.61 33.68 25.54
C HIS A 246 -23.55 34.89 25.71
N ARG A 247 -23.43 35.87 24.80
CA ARG A 247 -24.14 37.14 24.86
C ARG A 247 -25.28 37.28 23.85
N GLY A 248 -25.63 36.18 23.19
CA GLY A 248 -26.69 36.10 22.17
C GLY A 248 -26.22 35.54 20.83
N GLY A 249 -27.18 35.07 20.02
CA GLY A 249 -26.91 34.41 18.71
C GLY A 249 -26.86 32.90 18.77
N ASP A 250 -26.40 32.32 17.69
CA ASP A 250 -26.30 30.86 17.47
C ASP A 250 -24.86 30.35 17.30
N GLN A 251 -23.90 31.27 17.59
CA GLN A 251 -22.46 30.92 17.52
C GLN A 251 -21.71 31.65 18.63
N LEU A 252 -20.70 30.99 19.19
CA LEU A 252 -19.70 31.63 20.07
C LEU A 252 -18.34 30.96 19.86
N ARG A 253 -17.28 31.74 20.19
CA ARG A 253 -15.90 31.25 20.17
C ARG A 253 -15.37 31.08 21.58
N VAL A 254 -14.80 29.93 21.87
CA VAL A 254 -14.02 29.66 23.09
C VAL A 254 -12.54 29.77 22.72
N ASP A 255 -11.74 30.50 23.53
CA ASP A 255 -10.30 30.69 23.31
C ASP A 255 -9.59 30.74 24.67
N PHE A 256 -8.69 29.80 24.92
CA PHE A 256 -7.88 29.74 26.15
C PHE A 256 -6.61 28.90 25.92
N ALA A 257 -5.72 28.89 26.91
CA ALA A 257 -4.48 28.14 26.84
C ALA A 257 -4.49 26.90 27.74
N VAL A 258 -3.94 25.80 27.24
CA VAL A 258 -3.64 24.57 27.97
C VAL A 258 -2.13 24.48 28.17
N LYS A 259 -1.70 24.38 29.44
CA LYS A 259 -0.26 24.40 29.77
C LYS A 259 0.41 23.08 29.34
N SER A 260 1.43 23.17 28.46
CA SER A 260 2.32 22.09 28.05
C SER A 260 1.55 20.81 27.65
N PRO A 261 0.66 20.87 26.65
CA PRO A 261 -0.08 19.68 26.22
C PRO A 261 0.88 18.66 25.58
N ARG A 262 0.50 17.39 25.65
CA ARG A 262 1.13 16.34 24.82
C ARG A 262 0.67 16.54 23.39
N LEU A 263 1.63 16.66 22.47
CA LEU A 263 1.33 16.94 21.07
C LEU A 263 0.95 15.69 20.32
N TRP A 264 0.09 15.85 19.32
CA TRP A 264 -0.25 14.83 18.35
C TRP A 264 0.69 14.92 17.13
N ASN A 265 1.24 13.80 16.71
CA ASN A 265 1.87 13.58 15.43
C ASN A 265 1.73 12.08 15.07
N ALA A 266 2.11 11.66 13.85
CA ALA A 266 1.96 10.28 13.40
C ALA A 266 2.80 9.25 14.18
N GLU A 267 3.87 9.68 14.87
CA GLU A 267 4.72 8.80 15.69
C GLU A 267 4.27 8.76 17.16
N THR A 268 3.64 9.82 17.65
CA THR A 268 3.13 9.94 19.02
C THR A 268 1.72 10.54 19.01
N PRO A 269 0.68 9.76 18.69
CA PRO A 269 -0.68 10.26 18.45
C PRO A 269 -1.45 10.51 19.75
N ASN A 270 -1.04 11.54 20.50
CA ASN A 270 -1.66 11.90 21.78
C ASN A 270 -2.99 12.61 21.56
N LEU A 271 -4.07 12.04 22.07
CA LEU A 271 -5.44 12.54 21.94
C LEU A 271 -5.99 13.07 23.24
N TYR A 272 -6.91 14.00 23.11
CA TYR A 272 -7.70 14.60 24.18
C TYR A 272 -9.19 14.56 23.83
N THR A 273 -10.04 14.71 24.85
CA THR A 273 -11.47 14.93 24.70
C THR A 273 -11.84 16.31 25.26
N ALA A 274 -12.44 17.15 24.44
CA ALA A 274 -13.06 18.39 24.89
C ALA A 274 -14.54 18.10 25.22
N VAL A 275 -14.95 18.41 26.45
CA VAL A 275 -16.32 18.28 26.94
C VAL A 275 -16.93 19.67 27.03
N PHE A 276 -17.82 19.97 26.10
CA PHE A 276 -18.53 21.25 26.03
C PHE A 276 -19.86 21.16 26.80
N THR A 277 -20.06 22.00 27.81
CA THR A 277 -21.29 22.08 28.59
C THR A 277 -21.96 23.41 28.32
N LEU A 278 -23.06 23.39 27.56
CA LEU A 278 -23.89 24.54 27.27
C LEU A 278 -24.84 24.81 28.47
N LYS A 279 -24.88 26.02 28.94
CA LYS A 279 -25.75 26.47 30.06
C LYS A 279 -26.58 27.68 29.69
N ASP A 280 -27.78 27.75 30.24
CA ASP A 280 -28.63 28.96 30.12
C ASP A 280 -28.20 30.08 31.08
N ALA A 281 -28.95 31.21 31.05
CA ALA A 281 -28.70 32.35 31.88
C ALA A 281 -28.86 32.09 33.40
N GLN A 282 -29.55 31.04 33.80
CA GLN A 282 -29.73 30.59 35.16
C GLN A 282 -28.72 29.52 35.59
N GLY A 283 -27.75 29.18 34.72
CA GLY A 283 -26.71 28.18 34.98
C GLY A 283 -27.20 26.73 34.83
N ARG A 284 -28.40 26.47 34.34
CA ARG A 284 -28.90 25.10 34.05
C ARG A 284 -28.22 24.54 32.82
N THR A 285 -27.76 23.30 32.90
CA THR A 285 -27.16 22.60 31.76
C THR A 285 -28.24 22.32 30.71
N LEU A 286 -27.97 22.73 29.47
CA LEU A 286 -28.85 22.52 28.31
C LEU A 286 -28.37 21.36 27.46
N HIS A 287 -27.05 21.25 27.24
CA HIS A 287 -26.45 20.19 26.42
C HIS A 287 -25.00 19.91 26.81
N ILE A 288 -24.59 18.65 26.69
CA ILE A 288 -23.19 18.22 26.84
C ILE A 288 -22.78 17.55 25.52
N GLU A 289 -21.74 18.10 24.88
CA GLU A 289 -21.16 17.55 23.66
C GLU A 289 -19.70 17.19 23.92
N ARG A 290 -19.26 16.04 23.39
CA ARG A 290 -17.89 15.54 23.53
C ARG A 290 -17.23 15.42 22.19
N GLN A 291 -16.04 16.02 22.04
CA GLN A 291 -15.27 15.97 20.82
C GLN A 291 -13.83 15.54 21.09
N ARG A 292 -13.38 14.48 20.41
CA ARG A 292 -11.98 14.04 20.41
C ARG A 292 -11.15 14.95 19.50
N PHE A 293 -9.91 15.26 19.89
CA PHE A 293 -9.00 16.12 19.15
C PHE A 293 -7.53 15.88 19.58
N GLY A 294 -6.58 16.51 18.88
CA GLY A 294 -5.15 16.51 19.24
C GLY A 294 -4.56 17.92 19.14
N PHE A 295 -3.59 18.24 20.00
CA PHE A 295 -2.82 19.48 19.91
C PHE A 295 -1.73 19.35 18.87
N ARG A 296 -1.77 20.14 17.79
CA ARG A 296 -0.73 20.20 16.77
C ARG A 296 -0.75 21.52 16.00
N THR A 297 0.40 21.88 15.45
CA THR A 297 0.53 22.99 14.49
C THR A 297 1.07 22.46 13.18
N ILE A 298 0.45 22.81 12.07
CA ILE A 298 0.89 22.48 10.70
C ILE A 298 1.36 23.79 10.07
N GLU A 299 2.51 23.76 9.41
CA GLU A 299 3.08 24.89 8.67
C GLU A 299 3.64 24.42 7.33
N TYR A 300 3.49 25.25 6.32
CA TYR A 300 4.09 25.08 5.01
C TYR A 300 5.14 26.16 4.84
N ARG A 301 6.42 25.82 4.98
CA ARG A 301 7.52 26.77 5.05
C ARG A 301 8.17 26.99 3.71
N HIS A 302 8.59 28.23 3.45
CA HIS A 302 9.25 28.64 2.23
C HIS A 302 10.41 29.59 2.56
N SER A 303 11.60 29.30 2.01
CA SER A 303 12.84 30.08 2.24
C SER A 303 12.79 31.44 1.57
N TYR A 304 12.02 31.62 0.53
CA TYR A 304 11.88 32.90 -0.17
C TYR A 304 10.82 33.81 0.48
N LYS A 305 11.06 35.14 0.44
CA LYS A 305 10.23 36.14 1.12
C LYS A 305 8.93 36.48 0.38
N ASN A 306 8.88 36.22 -0.93
CA ASN A 306 7.70 36.43 -1.77
C ASN A 306 7.68 35.39 -2.88
N THR A 307 6.64 34.65 -2.96
CA THR A 307 6.53 33.50 -3.83
C THR A 307 6.38 33.87 -5.29
N GLY A 308 5.72 34.99 -5.59
CA GLY A 308 5.13 35.19 -6.92
C GLY A 308 4.16 34.05 -7.29
N LEU A 309 3.88 33.14 -6.37
CA LEU A 309 2.92 32.05 -6.53
C LEU A 309 1.54 32.66 -6.56
N GLN A 310 0.79 32.38 -7.61
CA GLN A 310 -0.60 32.82 -7.71
C GLN A 310 -1.46 31.99 -6.74
N ASN A 311 -2.39 32.68 -6.08
CA ASN A 311 -3.41 32.08 -5.23
C ASN A 311 -2.97 31.41 -3.92
N VAL A 312 -1.83 31.79 -3.35
CA VAL A 312 -1.44 31.35 -2.00
C VAL A 312 -1.95 32.36 -0.98
N ASP A 313 -3.19 32.22 -0.57
CA ASP A 313 -3.81 32.95 0.53
C ASP A 313 -4.16 31.98 1.68
N ASN A 314 -3.15 31.48 2.34
CA ASN A 314 -3.33 30.52 3.42
C ASN A 314 -2.48 30.93 4.62
N SER A 315 -3.14 31.06 5.78
CA SER A 315 -2.52 31.50 7.04
C SER A 315 -1.47 30.51 7.59
N ARG A 316 -1.35 29.31 6.99
CA ARG A 316 -0.35 28.29 7.38
C ARG A 316 0.92 28.32 6.53
N HIS A 317 0.95 29.10 5.45
CA HIS A 317 2.19 29.36 4.73
C HIS A 317 3.06 30.36 5.48
N VAL A 318 4.32 30.01 5.69
CA VAL A 318 5.32 30.83 6.38
C VAL A 318 6.49 31.09 5.42
N TYR A 319 6.83 32.36 5.21
CA TYR A 319 7.82 32.78 4.23
C TYR A 319 9.08 33.35 4.88
N GLY A 320 10.21 33.23 4.19
CA GLY A 320 11.50 33.69 4.68
C GLY A 320 12.06 32.81 5.80
N CYS A 321 11.70 31.54 5.80
CA CYS A 321 12.24 30.53 6.69
C CYS A 321 13.65 30.10 6.27
N GLU A 322 14.37 29.42 7.16
CA GLU A 322 15.66 28.82 6.82
C GLU A 322 15.48 27.52 6.01
N GLU A 323 14.35 26.82 6.21
CA GLU A 323 14.05 25.53 5.57
C GLU A 323 12.71 25.56 4.87
N ASP A 324 12.63 24.88 3.72
CA ASP A 324 11.41 24.66 2.94
C ASP A 324 10.72 23.33 3.34
N GLY A 325 9.39 23.23 3.13
CA GLY A 325 8.66 21.98 3.19
C GLY A 325 7.45 21.98 4.12
N LEU A 326 6.99 20.76 4.45
CA LEU A 326 5.91 20.50 5.39
C LEU A 326 6.47 20.36 6.81
N PHE A 327 5.87 21.07 7.77
CA PHE A 327 6.25 21.02 9.18
C PHE A 327 5.04 20.70 10.05
N VAL A 328 5.23 19.79 11.01
CA VAL A 328 4.27 19.51 12.08
C VAL A 328 4.95 19.75 13.41
N ASN A 329 4.33 20.56 14.27
CA ASN A 329 4.88 20.91 15.58
C ASN A 329 6.31 21.51 15.52
N GLY A 330 6.62 22.23 14.44
CA GLY A 330 7.94 22.81 14.21
C GLY A 330 9.01 21.86 13.67
N GLN A 331 8.70 20.58 13.51
CA GLN A 331 9.59 19.57 12.95
C GLN A 331 9.21 19.30 11.49
N LYS A 332 10.22 19.24 10.60
CA LYS A 332 10.01 18.84 9.22
C LYS A 332 9.51 17.40 9.13
N VAL A 333 8.52 17.18 8.28
CA VAL A 333 7.90 15.86 8.06
C VAL A 333 7.97 15.48 6.59
N ILE A 334 8.33 14.24 6.34
CA ILE A 334 8.33 13.64 5.01
C ILE A 334 7.18 12.63 4.91
N VAL A 335 6.25 12.89 3.99
CA VAL A 335 5.11 12.02 3.70
C VAL A 335 5.60 10.74 3.01
N LYS A 336 5.38 9.62 3.65
CA LYS A 336 5.56 8.25 3.13
C LYS A 336 4.16 7.66 3.01
N GLY A 337 3.47 8.03 1.95
CA GLY A 337 2.03 7.84 1.85
C GLY A 337 1.59 6.82 0.82
N VAL A 338 0.33 6.43 0.93
CA VAL A 338 -0.35 5.57 -0.04
C VAL A 338 -1.77 6.08 -0.28
N ASN A 339 -2.26 5.88 -1.49
CA ASN A 339 -3.67 6.07 -1.83
C ASN A 339 -4.49 4.88 -1.34
N ARG A 340 -5.72 5.11 -0.89
CA ARG A 340 -6.58 4.05 -0.37
C ARG A 340 -8.02 4.23 -0.83
N HIS A 341 -8.58 3.18 -1.42
CA HIS A 341 -10.03 3.03 -1.57
C HIS A 341 -10.66 2.35 -0.35
N SER A 342 -11.90 2.76 0.02
CA SER A 342 -12.72 2.00 0.97
C SER A 342 -13.29 0.79 0.23
N PHE A 343 -12.65 -0.39 0.40
CA PHE A 343 -12.96 -1.52 -0.47
C PHE A 343 -12.62 -2.88 0.16
N ARG A 344 -13.44 -3.91 -0.13
CA ARG A 344 -13.16 -5.34 0.06
C ARG A 344 -13.88 -6.16 -1.02
N PRO A 345 -13.31 -7.31 -1.43
CA PRO A 345 -13.87 -8.13 -2.51
C PRO A 345 -15.31 -8.60 -2.27
N GLU A 346 -15.66 -9.00 -1.04
CA GLU A 346 -16.94 -9.59 -0.67
C GLU A 346 -17.99 -8.55 -0.31
N THR A 347 -17.59 -7.34 0.06
CA THR A 347 -18.51 -6.33 0.62
C THR A 347 -18.49 -5.01 -0.16
N GLY A 348 -17.63 -4.92 -1.18
CA GLY A 348 -17.43 -3.68 -1.94
C GLY A 348 -16.97 -2.55 -1.03
N ARG A 349 -17.71 -1.45 -1.05
CA ARG A 349 -17.36 -0.26 -0.25
C ARG A 349 -17.82 -0.33 1.20
N THR A 350 -18.68 -1.29 1.56
CA THR A 350 -19.18 -1.44 2.93
C THR A 350 -18.14 -2.12 3.80
N LEU A 351 -17.60 -1.38 4.74
CA LEU A 351 -16.59 -1.85 5.67
C LEU A 351 -17.14 -1.94 7.10
N SER A 352 -16.38 -2.58 7.98
CA SER A 352 -16.60 -2.53 9.42
C SER A 352 -15.50 -1.72 10.11
N LYS A 353 -15.69 -1.42 11.39
CA LYS A 353 -14.64 -0.79 12.20
C LYS A 353 -13.35 -1.62 12.21
N ALA A 354 -13.46 -2.96 12.31
CA ALA A 354 -12.31 -3.86 12.30
C ALA A 354 -11.52 -3.74 10.98
N LYS A 355 -12.22 -3.80 9.84
CA LYS A 355 -11.59 -3.67 8.51
C LYS A 355 -10.93 -2.32 8.30
N ASN A 356 -11.51 -1.24 8.82
CA ASN A 356 -10.89 0.08 8.77
C ASN A 356 -9.61 0.17 9.63
N ILE A 357 -9.57 -0.50 10.78
CA ILE A 357 -8.35 -0.60 11.61
C ILE A 357 -7.29 -1.45 10.91
N GLU A 358 -7.67 -2.59 10.33
CA GLU A 358 -6.77 -3.46 9.55
C GLU A 358 -6.05 -2.69 8.44
N ASP A 359 -6.75 -1.80 7.72
CA ASP A 359 -6.14 -0.97 6.67
C ASP A 359 -5.07 -0.04 7.24
N VAL A 360 -5.35 0.62 8.38
CA VAL A 360 -4.37 1.50 9.04
C VAL A 360 -3.17 0.71 9.54
N GLU A 361 -3.39 -0.47 10.13
CA GLU A 361 -2.32 -1.36 10.57
C GLU A 361 -1.48 -1.86 9.40
N LEU A 362 -2.11 -2.23 8.28
CA LEU A 362 -1.42 -2.61 7.06
C LEU A 362 -0.54 -1.49 6.52
N ILE A 363 -1.05 -0.26 6.42
CA ILE A 363 -0.31 0.92 5.99
C ILE A 363 0.92 1.13 6.90
N LYS A 364 0.72 1.11 8.20
CA LYS A 364 1.82 1.27 9.17
C LYS A 364 2.82 0.13 9.12
N SER A 365 2.39 -1.09 8.82
CA SER A 365 3.29 -2.26 8.73
C SER A 365 4.31 -2.14 7.58
N MET A 366 4.05 -1.26 6.62
CA MET A 366 4.97 -0.88 5.54
C MET A 366 5.85 0.35 5.88
N ASN A 367 5.85 0.78 7.16
CA ASN A 367 6.55 1.99 7.62
C ASN A 367 6.05 3.30 6.99
N MET A 368 4.82 3.30 6.51
CA MET A 368 4.15 4.49 6.02
C MET A 368 3.61 5.34 7.17
N ASN A 369 3.53 6.66 6.95
CA ASN A 369 3.04 7.61 7.92
C ASN A 369 1.85 8.44 7.42
N ALA A 370 1.39 8.20 6.18
CA ALA A 370 0.32 8.99 5.56
C ALA A 370 -0.58 8.17 4.64
N VAL A 371 -1.81 8.66 4.45
CA VAL A 371 -2.79 8.09 3.52
C VAL A 371 -3.57 9.20 2.82
N ARG A 372 -3.79 9.06 1.51
CA ARG A 372 -4.74 9.85 0.75
C ARG A 372 -6.03 9.05 0.54
N LEU A 373 -7.15 9.69 0.81
CA LEU A 373 -8.47 9.09 0.66
C LEU A 373 -8.94 9.25 -0.78
N SER A 374 -8.51 8.38 -1.64
CA SER A 374 -8.87 8.40 -3.07
C SER A 374 -10.22 7.73 -3.30
N HIS A 375 -11.20 8.33 -3.95
CA HIS A 375 -11.31 9.75 -4.28
C HIS A 375 -12.55 10.33 -3.60
N TYR A 376 -12.71 10.09 -2.32
CA TYR A 376 -13.88 10.43 -1.50
C TYR A 376 -13.58 10.27 0.00
N PRO A 377 -14.36 10.93 0.89
CA PRO A 377 -14.18 10.81 2.34
C PRO A 377 -14.37 9.37 2.84
N ALA A 378 -13.48 8.93 3.72
CA ALA A 378 -13.56 7.60 4.33
C ALA A 378 -14.67 7.49 5.38
N ASP A 379 -14.84 6.28 5.93
CA ASP A 379 -15.65 6.02 7.12
C ASP A 379 -15.10 6.80 8.32
N PRO A 380 -15.95 7.28 9.24
CA PRO A 380 -15.49 7.92 10.48
C PRO A 380 -14.55 7.02 11.29
N GLU A 381 -14.81 5.71 11.31
CA GLU A 381 -13.99 4.72 12.01
C GLU A 381 -12.56 4.62 11.46
N PHE A 382 -12.37 4.85 10.15
CA PHE A 382 -11.04 4.91 9.54
C PHE A 382 -10.26 6.16 10.02
N LEU A 383 -10.91 7.31 10.04
CA LEU A 383 -10.28 8.54 10.55
C LEU A 383 -9.99 8.44 12.05
N ASP A 384 -10.89 7.81 12.81
CA ASP A 384 -10.68 7.51 14.23
C ASP A 384 -9.47 6.60 14.45
N ALA A 385 -9.24 5.63 13.56
CA ALA A 385 -8.07 4.76 13.57
C ALA A 385 -6.80 5.55 13.19
N CYS A 386 -6.84 6.40 12.16
CA CYS A 386 -5.73 7.28 11.79
C CYS A 386 -5.33 8.23 12.95
N ASP A 387 -6.33 8.81 13.65
CA ASP A 387 -6.09 9.65 14.82
C ASP A 387 -5.39 8.89 15.96
N SER A 388 -5.79 7.64 16.18
CA SER A 388 -5.35 6.83 17.33
C SER A 388 -4.03 6.11 17.09
N LEU A 389 -3.81 5.61 15.87
CA LEU A 389 -2.63 4.85 15.50
C LEU A 389 -1.54 5.72 14.85
N GLY A 390 -1.88 6.94 14.47
CA GLY A 390 -0.96 7.93 13.92
C GLY A 390 -0.71 7.78 12.43
N LEU A 391 -1.60 8.34 11.60
CA LEU A 391 -1.37 8.57 10.16
C LEU A 391 -1.76 10.01 9.81
N TYR A 392 -0.98 10.64 8.94
CA TYR A 392 -1.38 11.89 8.29
C TYR A 392 -2.37 11.58 7.18
N VAL A 393 -3.41 12.39 7.06
CA VAL A 393 -4.49 12.18 6.10
C VAL A 393 -4.63 13.35 5.14
N GLU A 394 -4.69 13.06 3.85
CA GLU A 394 -5.25 13.92 2.82
C GLU A 394 -6.70 13.48 2.57
N CYS A 395 -7.67 14.35 2.96
CA CYS A 395 -9.10 14.05 2.80
C CYS A 395 -9.66 14.72 1.57
N GLU A 396 -10.15 13.93 0.61
CA GLU A 396 -10.51 14.37 -0.73
C GLU A 396 -12.01 14.50 -0.92
N LEU A 397 -12.42 15.61 -1.58
CA LEU A 397 -13.75 15.83 -2.10
C LEU A 397 -13.95 14.97 -3.35
N PRO A 398 -15.07 14.24 -3.50
CA PRO A 398 -15.36 13.53 -4.74
C PRO A 398 -15.35 14.46 -5.97
N GLY A 399 -14.75 13.98 -7.06
CA GLY A 399 -14.62 14.74 -8.32
C GLY A 399 -13.50 14.16 -9.17
N TRP A 400 -13.79 13.15 -10.01
CA TRP A 400 -12.77 12.49 -10.81
C TRP A 400 -12.86 12.95 -12.27
N HIS A 401 -11.82 13.64 -12.78
CA HIS A 401 -11.72 14.28 -14.08
C HIS A 401 -12.80 15.37 -14.35
N GLN A 402 -13.95 15.29 -13.72
CA GLN A 402 -15.06 16.24 -13.85
C GLN A 402 -15.49 16.71 -12.45
N PRO A 403 -15.69 18.02 -12.25
CA PRO A 403 -16.06 18.57 -10.96
C PRO A 403 -17.55 18.42 -10.67
N HIS A 404 -17.92 18.50 -9.40
CA HIS A 404 -19.28 18.84 -9.02
C HIS A 404 -19.67 20.24 -9.50
N GLU A 405 -20.93 20.45 -9.83
CA GLU A 405 -21.50 21.79 -9.92
C GLU A 405 -21.51 22.48 -8.56
N THR A 406 -21.47 23.82 -8.53
CA THR A 406 -21.26 24.59 -7.29
C THR A 406 -22.35 24.33 -6.24
N ILE A 407 -23.61 24.08 -6.64
CA ILE A 407 -24.73 23.86 -5.68
C ILE A 407 -24.53 22.54 -4.92
N VAL A 408 -24.42 21.43 -5.64
CA VAL A 408 -24.21 20.09 -5.02
C VAL A 408 -22.83 20.05 -4.40
N GLY A 409 -21.80 20.56 -5.05
CA GLY A 409 -20.43 20.59 -4.52
C GLY A 409 -20.33 21.36 -3.21
N SER A 410 -21.03 22.49 -3.05
CA SER A 410 -21.08 23.23 -1.78
C SER A 410 -21.69 22.40 -0.65
N GLN A 411 -22.76 21.67 -0.94
CA GLN A 411 -23.37 20.75 0.01
C GLN A 411 -22.39 19.66 0.43
N VAL A 412 -21.72 19.00 -0.52
CA VAL A 412 -20.77 17.91 -0.28
C VAL A 412 -19.54 18.41 0.50
N VAL A 413 -19.01 19.61 0.19
CA VAL A 413 -17.92 20.24 0.98
C VAL A 413 -18.37 20.50 2.41
N GLU A 414 -19.57 21.08 2.62
CA GLU A 414 -20.09 21.35 3.96
C GLU A 414 -20.24 20.05 4.74
N GLU A 415 -20.80 19.00 4.17
CA GLU A 415 -20.98 17.71 4.80
C GLU A 415 -19.64 17.06 5.17
N MET A 416 -18.66 17.05 4.25
CA MET A 416 -17.33 16.49 4.47
C MET A 416 -16.57 17.26 5.56
N VAL A 417 -16.40 18.58 5.38
CA VAL A 417 -15.56 19.38 6.29
C VAL A 417 -16.17 19.46 7.68
N THR A 418 -17.50 19.67 7.80
CA THR A 418 -18.13 19.76 9.12
C THR A 418 -18.13 18.45 9.89
N ARG A 419 -18.15 17.32 9.19
CA ARG A 419 -17.99 16.00 9.81
C ARG A 419 -16.57 15.78 10.33
N ASP A 420 -15.55 16.15 9.52
CA ASP A 420 -14.18 15.66 9.70
C ASP A 420 -13.19 16.71 10.24
N VAL A 421 -13.59 17.96 10.41
CA VAL A 421 -12.73 19.08 10.76
C VAL A 421 -11.90 18.90 12.04
N ASN A 422 -12.40 18.09 12.98
CA ASN A 422 -11.78 17.88 14.29
C ASN A 422 -10.76 16.73 14.34
N HIS A 423 -10.62 15.94 13.27
CA HIS A 423 -9.61 14.88 13.20
C HIS A 423 -8.21 15.47 13.12
N PRO A 424 -7.31 15.22 14.11
CA PRO A 424 -5.95 15.72 14.07
C PRO A 424 -5.12 15.03 12.97
N SER A 425 -5.50 13.87 12.52
CA SER A 425 -4.84 13.15 11.40
C SER A 425 -4.94 13.92 10.08
N ILE A 426 -6.05 14.61 9.81
CA ILE A 426 -6.21 15.37 8.56
C ILE A 426 -5.27 16.57 8.57
N ILE A 427 -4.32 16.59 7.63
CA ILE A 427 -3.35 17.67 7.44
C ILE A 427 -3.57 18.44 6.14
N PHE A 428 -4.28 17.84 5.19
CA PHE A 428 -4.69 18.44 3.93
C PHE A 428 -6.16 18.16 3.64
N TRP A 429 -6.81 19.13 3.00
CA TRP A 429 -8.01 18.92 2.20
C TRP A 429 -7.62 18.79 0.73
N SER A 430 -8.45 18.13 -0.07
CA SER A 430 -8.26 17.99 -1.50
C SER A 430 -9.57 18.27 -2.25
N ASN A 431 -9.49 19.02 -3.34
CA ASN A 431 -10.66 19.44 -4.12
C ASN A 431 -10.75 18.67 -5.44
N GLY A 432 -11.19 17.42 -5.36
CA GLY A 432 -11.31 16.52 -6.51
C GLY A 432 -9.98 15.92 -6.98
N ASN A 433 -10.02 15.15 -8.04
CA ASN A 433 -8.90 14.43 -8.65
C ASN A 433 -8.76 14.75 -10.14
N GLU A 434 -7.51 14.85 -10.65
CA GLU A 434 -7.12 14.87 -12.06
C GLU A 434 -7.98 15.77 -12.97
N GLY A 435 -8.24 16.99 -12.52
CA GLY A 435 -9.08 17.96 -13.26
C GLY A 435 -10.51 18.07 -12.75
N GLY A 436 -10.97 17.21 -11.85
CA GLY A 436 -12.28 17.27 -11.20
C GLY A 436 -12.42 18.44 -10.20
N PHE A 437 -11.88 19.61 -10.53
CA PHE A 437 -11.73 20.75 -9.62
C PHE A 437 -12.79 21.82 -9.84
N ASN A 438 -13.63 22.09 -8.84
CA ASN A 438 -14.44 23.29 -8.80
C ASN A 438 -13.79 24.33 -7.89
N TYR A 439 -13.09 25.30 -8.47
CA TYR A 439 -12.36 26.34 -7.73
C TYR A 439 -13.26 27.24 -6.90
N ASP A 440 -14.54 27.37 -7.24
CA ASP A 440 -15.51 28.19 -6.49
C ASP A 440 -15.83 27.59 -5.11
N LEU A 441 -15.47 26.33 -4.87
CA LEU A 441 -15.67 25.65 -3.59
C LEU A 441 -14.55 25.96 -2.58
N GLU A 442 -13.37 26.38 -3.01
CA GLU A 442 -12.23 26.60 -2.12
C GLU A 442 -12.51 27.58 -0.96
N PRO A 443 -13.20 28.71 -1.15
CA PRO A 443 -13.57 29.61 -0.05
C PRO A 443 -14.42 28.94 1.04
N LEU A 444 -15.20 27.93 0.67
CA LEU A 444 -16.05 27.20 1.63
C LEU A 444 -15.23 26.31 2.55
N PHE A 445 -14.19 25.63 2.04
CA PHE A 445 -13.26 24.90 2.88
C PHE A 445 -12.66 25.81 3.95
N ARG A 446 -12.17 26.98 3.57
CA ARG A 446 -11.59 27.97 4.48
C ARG A 446 -12.58 28.50 5.51
N LYS A 447 -13.82 28.71 5.11
CA LYS A 447 -14.89 29.16 6.01
C LYS A 447 -15.23 28.13 7.09
N LEU A 448 -15.17 26.85 6.74
CA LEU A 448 -15.60 25.75 7.60
C LEU A 448 -14.47 25.20 8.49
N ASP A 449 -13.21 25.39 8.07
CA ASP A 449 -12.02 24.92 8.77
C ASP A 449 -11.30 26.05 9.52
N PRO A 450 -11.45 26.18 10.87
CA PRO A 450 -10.74 27.20 11.63
C PRO A 450 -9.23 26.99 11.66
N GLN A 451 -8.74 25.79 11.32
CA GLN A 451 -7.32 25.49 11.24
C GLN A 451 -6.68 26.00 9.95
N GLN A 452 -7.47 26.37 8.94
CA GLN A 452 -7.00 26.90 7.66
C GLN A 452 -5.99 25.96 6.99
N ARG A 453 -6.29 24.63 6.96
CA ARG A 453 -5.46 23.66 6.25
C ARG A 453 -5.46 23.91 4.75
N VAL A 454 -4.36 23.61 4.08
CA VAL A 454 -4.26 23.78 2.62
C VAL A 454 -5.26 22.88 1.91
N VAL A 455 -5.87 23.40 0.86
CA VAL A 455 -6.65 22.64 -0.11
C VAL A 455 -5.74 22.29 -1.28
N LEU A 456 -5.43 21.00 -1.46
CA LEU A 456 -4.68 20.49 -2.59
C LEU A 456 -5.57 20.31 -3.82
N TYR A 457 -4.90 20.21 -4.96
CA TYR A 457 -5.52 19.98 -6.26
C TYR A 457 -4.73 18.86 -6.95
N PRO A 458 -5.01 17.60 -6.62
CA PRO A 458 -4.27 16.45 -7.14
C PRO A 458 -4.14 16.49 -8.66
N TRP A 459 -2.88 16.49 -9.13
CA TRP A 459 -2.45 16.70 -10.50
C TRP A 459 -2.10 18.15 -10.86
N ALA A 460 -2.43 19.14 -10.07
CA ALA A 460 -2.18 20.54 -10.38
C ALA A 460 -1.07 21.16 -9.50
N ASN A 461 -0.40 22.18 -10.06
CA ASN A 461 0.47 23.07 -9.32
C ASN A 461 -0.36 24.24 -8.78
N ARG A 462 -0.74 24.18 -7.51
CA ARG A 462 -1.58 25.20 -6.86
C ARG A 462 -1.38 25.24 -5.34
N ASN A 463 -1.69 26.36 -4.74
CA ASN A 463 -1.59 26.59 -3.30
C ASN A 463 -0.21 26.22 -2.71
N GLY A 464 0.85 26.50 -3.49
CA GLY A 464 2.24 26.27 -3.05
C GLY A 464 2.74 24.82 -3.15
N PHE A 465 1.95 23.93 -3.72
CA PHE A 465 2.29 22.51 -3.90
C PHE A 465 2.32 22.10 -5.37
N GLU A 466 3.29 21.30 -5.74
CA GLU A 466 3.36 20.56 -6.99
C GLU A 466 2.92 19.11 -6.70
N THR A 467 1.74 18.74 -7.20
CA THR A 467 1.07 17.46 -6.89
C THR A 467 0.88 16.56 -8.10
N LYS A 468 1.54 16.86 -9.24
CA LYS A 468 1.35 16.12 -10.50
C LYS A 468 1.61 14.62 -10.33
N HIS A 469 0.70 13.84 -10.91
CA HIS A 469 0.79 12.38 -10.90
C HIS A 469 1.84 11.83 -11.88
N TYR A 470 2.43 10.70 -11.50
CA TYR A 470 3.18 9.78 -12.36
C TYR A 470 4.32 10.39 -13.19
N ARG A 471 5.01 11.40 -12.66
CA ARG A 471 6.19 11.92 -13.33
C ARG A 471 7.25 10.84 -13.47
N SER A 472 7.91 10.80 -14.63
CA SER A 472 9.10 10.00 -14.80
C SER A 472 10.22 10.43 -13.83
N TRP A 473 11.24 9.62 -13.65
CA TRP A 473 12.37 9.95 -12.79
C TRP A 473 13.07 11.25 -13.24
N GLY A 474 13.22 11.43 -14.56
CA GLY A 474 13.80 12.65 -15.13
C GLY A 474 12.97 13.89 -14.91
N GLU A 475 11.63 13.79 -15.11
CA GLU A 475 10.71 14.89 -14.83
C GLU A 475 10.67 15.23 -13.33
N THR A 476 10.70 14.22 -12.44
CA THR A 476 10.81 14.44 -10.99
C THR A 476 12.04 15.28 -10.65
N ALA A 477 13.22 14.98 -11.25
CA ALA A 477 14.43 15.76 -11.06
C ALA A 477 14.30 17.21 -11.57
N GLU A 478 13.54 17.44 -12.65
CA GLU A 478 13.31 18.76 -13.21
C GLU A 478 12.35 19.58 -12.32
N TYR A 479 11.20 19.01 -11.96
CA TYR A 479 10.15 19.73 -11.21
C TYR A 479 10.55 20.03 -9.76
N MET A 480 11.37 19.22 -9.13
CA MET A 480 11.92 19.53 -7.82
C MET A 480 12.84 20.77 -7.80
N ARG A 481 13.25 21.31 -8.95
CA ARG A 481 13.97 22.58 -9.03
C ARG A 481 13.07 23.82 -8.96
N GLN A 482 11.75 23.63 -9.04
CA GLN A 482 10.77 24.71 -8.95
C GLN A 482 10.60 25.20 -7.49
N LYS A 483 9.76 26.24 -7.29
CA LYS A 483 9.60 26.89 -5.99
C LYS A 483 8.61 26.21 -5.08
N GLU A 484 7.69 25.44 -5.65
CA GLU A 484 6.63 24.77 -4.94
C GLU A 484 7.19 23.65 -4.07
N ILE A 485 6.47 23.30 -3.02
CA ILE A 485 6.71 22.08 -2.24
C ILE A 485 6.34 20.91 -3.15
N PHE A 486 7.29 20.03 -3.44
CA PHE A 486 7.09 18.87 -4.27
C PHE A 486 6.47 17.73 -3.45
N MET A 487 5.26 17.33 -3.80
CA MET A 487 4.54 16.23 -3.14
C MET A 487 3.53 15.59 -4.11
N PRO A 488 3.95 14.67 -4.99
CA PRO A 488 3.02 13.99 -5.88
C PRO A 488 1.97 13.23 -5.06
N THR A 489 0.72 13.48 -5.36
CA THR A 489 -0.41 12.81 -4.70
C THR A 489 -0.67 11.42 -5.27
N GLU A 490 -0.03 11.09 -6.40
CA GLU A 490 0.10 9.74 -6.93
C GLU A 490 1.44 9.58 -7.64
N PHE A 491 2.18 8.52 -7.32
CA PHE A 491 3.40 8.16 -8.05
C PHE A 491 3.65 6.65 -8.01
N LEU A 492 4.44 6.13 -8.94
CA LEU A 492 4.77 4.71 -9.09
C LEU A 492 3.51 3.83 -9.08
N HIS A 493 2.68 3.98 -10.10
CA HIS A 493 1.47 3.19 -10.29
C HIS A 493 1.80 1.72 -10.53
N GLY A 494 1.27 0.82 -9.69
CA GLY A 494 1.65 -0.59 -9.65
C GLY A 494 1.15 -1.46 -10.78
N LEU A 495 0.23 -0.96 -11.61
CA LEU A 495 -0.35 -1.75 -12.68
C LEU A 495 0.69 -2.18 -13.73
N TYR A 496 0.70 -3.46 -14.12
CA TYR A 496 1.50 -4.08 -15.18
C TYR A 496 2.97 -4.38 -14.86
N ASP A 497 3.42 -4.35 -13.62
CA ASP A 497 4.85 -4.36 -13.34
C ASP A 497 5.27 -5.12 -12.08
N GLY A 498 6.43 -4.79 -11.59
CA GLY A 498 6.93 -5.19 -10.29
C GLY A 498 6.33 -4.39 -9.15
N GLY A 499 5.19 -3.74 -9.38
CA GLY A 499 4.49 -2.94 -8.40
C GLY A 499 5.21 -1.66 -8.02
N HIS A 500 4.73 -1.03 -6.98
CA HIS A 500 5.16 0.28 -6.46
C HIS A 500 6.61 0.29 -5.95
N GLY A 501 7.17 -0.88 -5.64
CA GLY A 501 8.57 -1.03 -5.23
C GLY A 501 9.56 -0.87 -6.37
N ALA A 502 9.12 -1.10 -7.62
CA ALA A 502 9.98 -0.99 -8.79
C ALA A 502 10.35 0.47 -9.07
N GLY A 503 11.64 0.78 -8.90
CA GLY A 503 12.17 2.15 -9.00
C GLY A 503 12.02 3.00 -7.74
N LEU A 504 11.30 2.57 -6.71
CA LEU A 504 11.07 3.37 -5.50
C LEU A 504 12.37 3.85 -4.85
N ALA A 505 13.38 3.01 -4.75
CA ALA A 505 14.67 3.40 -4.18
C ALA A 505 15.35 4.53 -4.95
N ASP A 506 15.25 4.53 -6.29
CA ASP A 506 15.81 5.58 -7.14
C ASP A 506 15.05 6.90 -7.00
N TYR A 507 13.70 6.84 -7.04
CA TYR A 507 12.86 8.02 -6.84
C TYR A 507 13.06 8.60 -5.44
N TRP A 508 13.05 7.76 -4.41
CA TRP A 508 13.18 8.22 -3.03
C TRP A 508 14.54 8.87 -2.76
N ARG A 509 15.62 8.27 -3.27
CA ARG A 509 16.97 8.87 -3.18
C ARG A 509 17.03 10.24 -3.85
N LEU A 510 16.42 10.38 -5.03
CA LEU A 510 16.34 11.64 -5.74
C LEU A 510 15.51 12.66 -4.96
N MET A 511 14.34 12.29 -4.49
CA MET A 511 13.42 13.15 -3.75
C MET A 511 14.04 13.68 -2.45
N MET A 512 14.74 12.83 -1.71
CA MET A 512 15.39 13.23 -0.44
C MET A 512 16.61 14.14 -0.60
N GLN A 513 17.11 14.34 -1.82
CA GLN A 513 18.15 15.34 -2.10
C GLN A 513 17.62 16.78 -2.18
N ASN A 514 16.32 16.97 -2.17
CA ASN A 514 15.68 18.27 -2.32
C ASN A 514 14.96 18.71 -1.03
N GLU A 515 15.37 19.84 -0.50
CA GLU A 515 14.79 20.40 0.73
C GLU A 515 13.29 20.74 0.63
N ARG A 516 12.79 21.03 -0.59
CA ARG A 516 11.36 21.31 -0.83
C ARG A 516 10.51 20.06 -1.03
N CYS A 517 11.11 18.88 -1.06
CA CYS A 517 10.32 17.65 -1.14
C CYS A 517 9.63 17.37 0.20
N ALA A 518 8.31 17.18 0.16
CA ALA A 518 7.52 16.74 1.29
C ALA A 518 7.13 15.26 1.22
N GLY A 519 7.74 14.47 0.32
CA GLY A 519 7.38 13.07 0.10
C GLY A 519 6.30 12.90 -0.97
N GLY A 520 5.41 11.92 -0.81
CA GLY A 520 4.32 11.65 -1.77
C GLY A 520 3.51 10.41 -1.42
N PHE A 521 2.53 10.08 -2.30
CA PHE A 521 1.61 8.96 -2.11
C PHE A 521 1.71 7.96 -3.26
N LEU A 522 1.96 6.69 -2.94
CA LEU A 522 1.94 5.60 -3.93
C LEU A 522 0.51 5.29 -4.38
N TRP A 523 0.32 4.90 -5.62
CA TRP A 523 -0.95 4.40 -6.13
C TRP A 523 -0.88 2.90 -6.35
N ASP A 524 -1.69 2.04 -5.66
CA ASP A 524 -2.45 2.32 -4.45
C ASP A 524 -2.28 1.17 -3.41
N LEU A 525 -3.11 1.10 -2.39
CA LEU A 525 -2.92 0.16 -1.27
C LEU A 525 -3.24 -1.29 -1.63
N MET A 526 -4.40 -1.53 -2.28
CA MET A 526 -4.97 -2.88 -2.41
C MET A 526 -5.67 -3.07 -3.75
N ASP A 527 -5.46 -4.21 -4.37
CA ASP A 527 -6.17 -4.61 -5.58
C ASP A 527 -7.69 -4.54 -5.40
N GLN A 528 -8.38 -3.92 -6.37
CA GLN A 528 -9.82 -3.70 -6.32
C GLN A 528 -10.59 -4.77 -7.08
N ALA A 529 -10.45 -6.03 -6.66
CA ALA A 529 -11.26 -7.12 -7.18
C ALA A 529 -12.60 -7.25 -6.44
N VAL A 530 -13.65 -7.67 -7.13
CA VAL A 530 -14.95 -8.03 -6.53
C VAL A 530 -15.22 -9.52 -6.68
N VAL A 531 -15.81 -10.11 -5.64
CA VAL A 531 -16.37 -11.46 -5.72
C VAL A 531 -17.70 -11.38 -6.49
N ARG A 532 -17.69 -11.82 -7.74
CA ARG A 532 -18.83 -11.77 -8.65
C ARG A 532 -19.91 -12.78 -8.27
N THR A 533 -20.90 -12.34 -7.53
CA THR A 533 -22.04 -13.19 -7.14
C THR A 533 -22.91 -13.65 -8.33
N ASP A 534 -22.76 -13.03 -9.48
CA ASP A 534 -23.41 -13.40 -10.75
C ASP A 534 -22.57 -14.35 -11.62
N GLN A 535 -21.31 -14.58 -11.24
CA GLN A 535 -20.37 -15.44 -11.98
C GLN A 535 -19.78 -16.54 -11.08
N GLY A 536 -20.58 -17.08 -10.16
CA GLY A 536 -20.17 -18.20 -9.33
C GLY A 536 -19.05 -17.90 -8.33
N GLY A 537 -18.86 -16.66 -7.94
CA GLY A 537 -17.82 -16.23 -7.00
C GLY A 537 -16.47 -15.95 -7.66
N LEU A 538 -16.44 -15.75 -8.98
CA LEU A 538 -15.22 -15.31 -9.66
C LEU A 538 -14.72 -14.01 -9.04
N LEU A 539 -13.43 -13.97 -8.71
CA LEU A 539 -12.74 -12.76 -8.31
C LEU A 539 -12.41 -11.94 -9.57
N ASP A 540 -13.08 -10.80 -9.73
CA ASP A 540 -13.04 -9.98 -10.95
C ASP A 540 -12.38 -8.63 -10.68
N CYS A 541 -11.21 -8.43 -11.26
CA CYS A 541 -10.42 -7.20 -11.21
C CYS A 541 -10.57 -6.35 -12.49
N VAL A 542 -11.64 -6.54 -13.23
CA VAL A 542 -11.90 -5.87 -14.53
C VAL A 542 -10.75 -6.14 -15.52
N GLY A 543 -10.47 -7.41 -15.75
CA GLY A 543 -9.24 -7.81 -16.43
C GLY A 543 -8.05 -7.64 -15.45
N ASN A 544 -7.29 -6.58 -15.60
CA ASN A 544 -6.21 -6.20 -14.71
C ASN A 544 -6.26 -4.73 -14.27
N PHE A 545 -7.34 -4.01 -14.57
CA PHE A 545 -7.41 -2.57 -14.31
C PHE A 545 -7.54 -2.22 -12.84
N GLY A 546 -8.11 -3.09 -12.02
CA GLY A 546 -8.16 -2.92 -10.59
C GLY A 546 -7.02 -3.66 -9.84
N ALA A 547 -6.04 -4.24 -10.57
CA ALA A 547 -4.86 -4.91 -9.98
C ALA A 547 -3.69 -3.94 -9.88
N ASP A 548 -3.85 -2.85 -9.16
CA ASP A 548 -2.89 -1.77 -8.99
C ASP A 548 -2.46 -1.56 -7.53
N GLY A 549 -2.81 -2.50 -6.65
CA GLY A 549 -2.46 -2.49 -5.24
C GLY A 549 -1.01 -2.88 -4.93
N ILE A 550 -0.53 -2.43 -3.76
CA ILE A 550 0.72 -2.92 -3.14
C ILE A 550 0.52 -4.34 -2.61
N VAL A 551 -0.71 -4.66 -2.25
CA VAL A 551 -1.13 -5.99 -1.79
C VAL A 551 -2.31 -6.48 -2.61
N GLY A 552 -2.49 -7.79 -2.67
CA GLY A 552 -3.64 -8.42 -3.30
C GLY A 552 -4.96 -8.07 -2.62
N PRO A 553 -6.12 -8.44 -3.22
CA PRO A 553 -7.44 -8.02 -2.75
C PRO A 553 -7.82 -8.57 -1.36
N HIS A 554 -7.18 -9.64 -0.90
CA HIS A 554 -7.31 -10.18 0.45
C HIS A 554 -6.10 -9.87 1.34
N MET A 555 -5.37 -8.78 1.04
CA MET A 555 -4.17 -8.31 1.75
C MET A 555 -2.95 -9.24 1.61
N GLU A 556 -2.89 -10.04 0.56
CA GLU A 556 -1.73 -10.86 0.25
C GLU A 556 -0.51 -9.95 -0.02
N ARG A 557 0.58 -10.22 0.69
CA ARG A 557 1.78 -9.39 0.62
C ARG A 557 2.59 -9.74 -0.62
N GLU A 558 2.72 -8.77 -1.51
CA GLU A 558 3.50 -8.87 -2.74
C GLU A 558 4.94 -8.36 -2.58
N GLY A 559 5.74 -8.45 -3.63
CA GLY A 559 7.15 -8.02 -3.60
C GLY A 559 7.32 -6.55 -3.22
N SER A 560 6.42 -5.69 -3.67
CA SER A 560 6.43 -4.26 -3.35
C SER A 560 6.23 -3.96 -1.88
N TYR A 561 5.43 -4.74 -1.16
CA TYR A 561 5.25 -4.61 0.29
C TYR A 561 6.60 -4.65 1.03
N TYR A 562 7.46 -5.62 0.71
CA TYR A 562 8.76 -5.81 1.36
C TYR A 562 9.75 -4.72 0.97
N THR A 563 9.74 -4.29 -0.29
CA THR A 563 10.59 -3.21 -0.78
C THR A 563 10.25 -1.88 -0.11
N ILE A 564 8.97 -1.52 -0.06
CA ILE A 564 8.49 -0.28 0.57
C ILE A 564 8.84 -0.30 2.06
N ARG A 565 8.58 -1.41 2.74
CA ARG A 565 8.88 -1.59 4.16
C ARG A 565 10.36 -1.34 4.47
N GLN A 566 11.27 -1.73 3.59
CA GLN A 566 12.71 -1.48 3.76
C GLN A 566 13.07 -0.04 3.40
N VAL A 567 12.67 0.44 2.22
CA VAL A 567 13.06 1.78 1.73
C VAL A 567 12.55 2.88 2.65
N TRP A 568 11.35 2.72 3.17
CA TRP A 568 10.72 3.69 4.07
C TRP A 568 10.88 3.38 5.57
N CYS A 569 11.68 2.37 5.91
CA CYS A 569 11.98 2.09 7.32
C CYS A 569 12.60 3.32 7.98
N PRO A 570 12.06 3.77 9.12
CA PRO A 570 12.56 4.96 9.80
C PRO A 570 13.94 4.74 10.46
N ILE A 571 14.40 3.51 10.52
CA ILE A 571 15.74 3.17 10.96
C ILE A 571 16.44 2.46 9.80
N GLN A 572 17.62 2.92 9.42
CA GLN A 572 18.47 2.20 8.48
C GLN A 572 19.70 1.66 9.21
N ILE A 573 19.99 0.39 8.99
CA ILE A 573 21.12 -0.29 9.64
C ILE A 573 22.06 -0.85 8.57
N GLU A 574 23.31 -0.45 8.64
CA GLU A 574 24.39 -0.95 7.76
C GLU A 574 25.50 -1.56 8.62
N ARG A 575 25.96 -2.76 8.26
CA ARG A 575 27.13 -3.35 8.89
C ARG A 575 28.42 -3.03 8.12
N LYS A 576 29.42 -2.45 8.82
CA LYS A 576 30.78 -2.24 8.29
C LYS A 576 31.79 -2.82 9.31
N GLY A 577 32.37 -3.95 8.95
CA GLY A 577 33.31 -4.67 9.83
C GLY A 577 32.63 -5.14 11.12
N ASP A 578 33.13 -4.68 12.25
CA ASP A 578 32.65 -4.97 13.60
C ASP A 578 31.64 -3.96 14.16
N LYS A 579 31.14 -3.04 13.31
CA LYS A 579 30.17 -2.02 13.69
C LYS A 579 28.86 -2.12 12.89
N LEU A 580 27.79 -1.76 13.56
CA LEU A 580 26.48 -1.47 12.99
C LEU A 580 26.28 0.05 12.99
N TYR A 581 26.14 0.63 11.81
CA TYR A 581 25.83 2.03 11.63
C TYR A 581 24.32 2.22 11.58
N LEU A 582 23.82 3.12 12.39
CA LEU A 582 22.40 3.39 12.58
C LEU A 582 22.08 4.79 12.06
N ALA A 583 21.17 4.92 11.13
CA ALA A 583 20.60 6.20 10.73
C ALA A 583 19.16 6.32 11.21
N ASN A 584 18.83 7.43 11.86
CA ASN A 584 17.51 7.72 12.37
C ASN A 584 16.75 8.63 11.39
N ASN A 585 15.82 8.06 10.64
CA ASN A 585 14.94 8.76 9.70
C ASN A 585 13.52 8.97 10.26
N TYR A 586 13.32 8.86 11.57
CA TYR A 586 12.12 9.34 12.24
C TYR A 586 12.08 10.87 12.23
N ASP A 587 10.89 11.44 12.30
CA ASP A 587 10.71 12.89 12.42
C ASP A 587 10.74 13.35 13.88
N PHE A 588 10.29 12.51 14.83
CA PHE A 588 10.16 12.87 16.25
C PHE A 588 10.83 11.87 17.20
N THR A 589 10.92 10.59 16.83
CA THR A 589 11.30 9.51 17.75
C THR A 589 12.81 9.36 17.84
N ASN A 590 13.34 9.33 19.07
CA ASN A 590 14.74 8.99 19.35
C ASN A 590 14.90 7.46 19.36
N LEU A 591 15.97 6.90 18.74
CA LEU A 591 16.17 5.46 18.64
C LEU A 591 16.24 4.74 19.98
N LYS A 592 16.65 5.42 21.06
CA LYS A 592 16.64 4.87 22.41
C LYS A 592 15.26 4.37 22.86
N ALA A 593 14.18 4.87 22.26
CA ALA A 593 12.81 4.44 22.58
C ALA A 593 12.41 3.13 21.87
N CYS A 594 13.14 2.74 20.84
CA CYS A 594 12.91 1.51 20.07
C CYS A 594 13.59 0.32 20.77
N ARG A 595 13.14 -0.90 20.41
CA ARG A 595 13.70 -2.14 20.91
C ARG A 595 14.36 -2.91 19.78
N ALA A 596 15.51 -3.53 20.02
CA ALA A 596 16.19 -4.35 19.05
C ALA A 596 16.51 -5.72 19.65
N ASN A 597 16.29 -6.76 18.87
CA ASN A 597 16.70 -8.12 19.19
C ASN A 597 17.66 -8.61 18.11
N TYR A 598 18.59 -9.47 18.49
CA TYR A 598 19.47 -10.13 17.56
C TYR A 598 19.40 -11.64 17.70
N THR A 599 19.63 -12.32 16.58
CA THR A 599 19.72 -13.79 16.52
C THR A 599 20.86 -14.15 15.58
N TYR A 600 21.78 -15.01 16.04
CA TYR A 600 22.77 -15.65 15.18
C TYR A 600 22.22 -16.99 14.69
N LEU A 601 22.32 -17.23 13.42
CA LEU A 601 21.82 -18.43 12.74
C LEU A 601 22.94 -19.11 11.98
N ASP A 602 23.05 -20.45 12.17
CA ASP A 602 23.77 -21.30 11.22
C ASP A 602 22.80 -21.73 10.12
N MET A 603 23.18 -21.50 8.87
CA MET A 603 22.37 -21.85 7.71
C MET A 603 22.48 -23.35 7.41
N PRO A 604 21.39 -24.02 6.98
CA PRO A 604 21.43 -25.44 6.68
C PRO A 604 22.29 -25.69 5.44
N ALA A 605 23.05 -26.78 5.45
CA ALA A 605 23.69 -27.29 4.26
C ALA A 605 22.65 -27.78 3.25
N PHE A 606 23.07 -27.98 1.99
CA PHE A 606 22.18 -28.49 0.94
C PHE A 606 21.41 -29.74 1.39
N GLY A 607 20.09 -29.71 1.22
CA GLY A 607 19.19 -30.82 1.58
C GLY A 607 18.85 -30.96 3.05
N GLN A 608 19.36 -30.08 3.92
CA GLN A 608 18.96 -30.01 5.33
C GLN A 608 17.84 -29.01 5.55
N ASP A 609 16.99 -29.25 6.53
CA ASP A 609 15.84 -28.42 6.85
C ASP A 609 16.14 -27.42 7.96
N GLY A 610 15.81 -26.16 7.70
CA GLY A 610 15.77 -25.06 8.65
C GLY A 610 17.12 -24.56 9.18
N PRO A 611 17.21 -23.28 9.51
CA PRO A 611 18.38 -22.71 10.16
C PRO A 611 18.41 -23.08 11.64
N LYS A 612 19.60 -23.12 12.25
CA LYS A 612 19.79 -23.36 13.67
C LYS A 612 20.12 -22.06 14.37
N THR A 613 19.34 -21.69 15.39
CA THR A 613 19.71 -20.59 16.28
C THR A 613 20.88 -21.00 17.16
N VAL A 614 21.96 -20.21 17.11
CA VAL A 614 23.17 -20.48 17.91
C VAL A 614 23.42 -19.46 19.00
N ALA A 615 22.88 -18.25 18.85
CA ALA A 615 22.85 -17.25 19.90
C ALA A 615 21.71 -16.25 19.65
N GLU A 616 21.16 -15.70 20.71
CA GLU A 616 20.15 -14.64 20.64
C GLU A 616 20.25 -13.70 21.84
N GLY A 617 19.67 -12.51 21.71
CA GLY A 617 19.64 -11.54 22.80
C GLY A 617 19.02 -10.22 22.39
N THR A 618 19.01 -9.29 23.33
CA THR A 618 18.55 -7.92 23.11
C THR A 618 19.74 -6.99 22.88
N LEU A 619 19.51 -5.97 22.04
CA LEU A 619 20.48 -4.94 21.70
C LEU A 619 19.95 -3.59 22.18
N SER A 620 20.70 -2.91 23.03
CA SER A 620 20.35 -1.54 23.45
C SER A 620 20.72 -0.55 22.34
N LEU A 621 19.72 0.14 21.81
CA LEU A 621 19.96 1.20 20.85
C LEU A 621 20.44 2.48 21.54
N PRO A 622 21.40 3.22 20.95
CA PRO A 622 21.91 4.46 21.51
C PRO A 622 20.88 5.58 21.38
N SER A 623 21.15 6.72 22.06
CA SER A 623 20.34 7.92 21.90
C SER A 623 20.72 8.64 20.61
N VAL A 624 20.02 8.29 19.52
CA VAL A 624 20.18 8.94 18.21
C VAL A 624 18.95 9.79 17.95
N ALA A 625 19.14 11.08 17.83
CA ALA A 625 18.08 12.03 17.52
C ALA A 625 17.60 11.87 16.07
N PRO A 626 16.37 12.32 15.74
CA PRO A 626 15.91 12.41 14.35
C PRO A 626 16.92 13.09 13.42
N GLY A 627 17.13 12.53 12.24
CA GLY A 627 18.11 13.02 11.24
C GLY A 627 19.58 12.71 11.55
N ALA A 628 19.89 12.12 12.74
CA ALA A 628 21.27 11.84 13.14
C ALA A 628 21.67 10.39 12.84
N THR A 629 22.98 10.13 12.91
CA THR A 629 23.57 8.80 12.75
C THR A 629 24.48 8.50 13.94
N ASP A 630 24.60 7.22 14.30
CA ASP A 630 25.55 6.73 15.29
C ASP A 630 25.97 5.29 14.93
N SER A 631 26.88 4.70 15.68
CA SER A 631 27.29 3.33 15.49
C SER A 631 27.44 2.58 16.81
N ILE A 632 27.12 1.29 16.78
CA ILE A 632 27.33 0.37 17.90
C ILE A 632 28.17 -0.81 17.45
N ALA A 633 28.77 -1.51 18.40
CA ALA A 633 29.49 -2.74 18.08
C ALA A 633 28.49 -3.84 17.66
N VAL A 634 28.91 -4.67 16.72
CA VAL A 634 28.20 -5.92 16.39
C VAL A 634 28.06 -6.76 17.66
N PRO A 635 26.88 -7.31 18.00
CA PRO A 635 26.70 -8.17 19.16
C PRO A 635 27.70 -9.34 19.14
N LYS A 636 28.22 -9.73 20.33
CA LYS A 636 29.09 -10.89 20.40
C LYS A 636 28.30 -12.16 20.11
N GLY A 637 28.83 -13.01 19.25
CA GLY A 637 28.21 -14.26 18.82
C GLY A 637 28.98 -14.88 17.65
N SER A 638 28.58 -16.05 17.26
CA SER A 638 29.09 -16.75 16.08
C SER A 638 27.92 -17.41 15.36
N GLY A 639 27.96 -17.46 14.04
CA GLY A 639 26.96 -18.05 13.15
C GLY A 639 27.14 -17.50 11.74
N ASP A 640 26.51 -18.11 10.77
CA ASP A 640 26.60 -17.69 9.36
C ASP A 640 25.90 -16.35 9.11
N VAL A 641 24.79 -16.11 9.81
CA VAL A 641 23.95 -14.93 9.65
C VAL A 641 23.65 -14.29 11.00
N LEU A 642 23.83 -12.98 11.09
CA LEU A 642 23.27 -12.14 12.15
C LEU A 642 21.96 -11.53 11.64
N ARG A 643 20.85 -11.87 12.31
CA ARG A 643 19.55 -11.25 12.09
C ARG A 643 19.27 -10.23 13.18
N LEU A 644 18.82 -9.03 12.79
CA LEU A 644 18.40 -7.96 13.69
C LEU A 644 16.95 -7.63 13.44
N THR A 645 16.12 -7.69 14.48
CA THR A 645 14.71 -7.28 14.41
C THR A 645 14.52 -6.05 15.28
N VAL A 646 13.96 -4.98 14.73
CA VAL A 646 13.71 -3.74 15.48
C VAL A 646 12.21 -3.47 15.52
N THR A 647 11.72 -3.12 16.71
CA THR A 647 10.35 -2.68 16.96
C THR A 647 10.33 -1.23 17.45
N ASP A 648 9.29 -0.51 17.05
CA ASP A 648 9.03 0.85 17.46
C ASP A 648 8.58 0.94 18.94
N PRO A 649 8.40 2.15 19.51
CA PRO A 649 7.90 2.32 20.89
C PRO A 649 6.49 1.77 21.13
N HIS A 650 5.69 1.56 20.07
CA HIS A 650 4.32 1.01 20.14
C HIS A 650 4.26 -0.51 19.99
N GLY A 651 5.42 -1.16 19.71
CA GLY A 651 5.54 -2.61 19.55
C GLY A 651 5.39 -3.08 18.11
N GLN A 652 5.30 -2.18 17.14
CA GLN A 652 5.27 -2.53 15.74
C GLN A 652 6.68 -2.93 15.27
N GLU A 653 6.80 -4.09 14.62
CA GLU A 653 8.02 -4.50 13.96
C GLU A 653 8.27 -3.63 12.72
N LEU A 654 9.39 -2.90 12.72
CA LEU A 654 9.76 -2.01 11.63
C LEU A 654 10.36 -2.79 10.46
N PHE A 655 11.39 -3.52 10.73
CA PHE A 655 12.10 -4.34 9.75
C PHE A 655 13.02 -5.36 10.46
N ASP A 656 13.45 -6.38 9.72
CA ASP A 656 14.50 -7.30 10.13
C ASP A 656 15.62 -7.30 9.08
N TRP A 657 16.85 -7.04 9.54
CA TRP A 657 18.05 -7.05 8.72
C TRP A 657 18.80 -8.36 8.90
N SER A 658 19.30 -8.91 7.80
CA SER A 658 20.17 -10.08 7.81
C SER A 658 21.55 -9.71 7.30
N PHE A 659 22.57 -9.95 8.12
CA PHE A 659 23.97 -9.70 7.77
C PHE A 659 24.71 -11.02 7.71
N ASN A 660 25.37 -11.29 6.58
CA ASN A 660 26.25 -12.44 6.46
C ASN A 660 27.49 -12.25 7.34
N MET A 661 27.81 -13.21 8.18
CA MET A 661 28.92 -13.16 9.13
C MET A 661 30.07 -14.08 8.73
N GLY A 662 29.82 -15.07 7.84
CA GLY A 662 30.84 -15.98 7.30
C GLY A 662 31.77 -15.27 6.30
N GLY A 663 33.06 -15.57 6.36
CA GLY A 663 34.11 -14.75 5.76
C GLY A 663 34.19 -14.69 4.24
N ASP A 664 33.42 -15.46 3.45
CA ASP A 664 33.55 -15.49 1.99
C ASP A 664 32.24 -15.59 1.20
N ILE A 665 31.10 -15.47 1.86
CA ILE A 665 29.81 -15.43 1.17
C ILE A 665 29.44 -13.96 0.91
N HIS A 666 29.76 -13.43 -0.29
CA HIS A 666 29.34 -12.13 -0.84
C HIS A 666 29.88 -10.86 -0.15
N ARG A 667 31.13 -10.54 -0.32
CA ARG A 667 31.67 -9.19 -0.10
C ARG A 667 31.31 -8.26 -1.26
N HIS A 668 30.06 -7.80 -1.33
CA HIS A 668 29.71 -6.55 -2.01
C HIS A 668 28.60 -5.87 -1.23
N SER A 669 29.01 -4.87 -0.44
CA SER A 669 28.10 -3.93 0.21
C SER A 669 27.46 -3.02 -0.83
N HIS A 670 26.26 -2.54 -0.55
CA HIS A 670 25.51 -1.53 -1.33
C HIS A 670 26.27 -0.22 -1.63
N ALA A 671 27.50 -0.05 -1.14
CA ALA A 671 28.32 1.15 -1.37
C ALA A 671 28.87 1.28 -2.80
N GLU A 672 28.85 0.23 -3.63
CA GLU A 672 29.40 0.32 -5.00
C GLU A 672 28.37 0.63 -6.09
N ALA A 673 27.07 0.68 -5.75
CA ALA A 673 26.04 1.11 -6.70
C ALA A 673 25.93 2.64 -6.83
N SER A 674 26.68 3.42 -6.04
CA SER A 674 26.55 4.90 -5.99
C SER A 674 27.63 5.68 -6.72
N THR A 675 28.57 5.03 -7.44
CA THR A 675 29.57 5.76 -8.23
C THR A 675 29.58 5.26 -9.68
N SER A 676 28.55 5.61 -10.43
CA SER A 676 28.59 5.58 -11.88
C SER A 676 28.90 6.96 -12.41
N SER A 677 30.16 7.26 -12.57
CA SER A 677 30.65 8.15 -13.62
C SER A 677 32.14 7.96 -13.75
N VAL A 678 32.56 7.37 -14.83
CA VAL A 678 33.77 7.51 -15.64
C VAL A 678 34.21 6.13 -16.13
N PRO A 679 34.44 5.94 -17.42
CA PRO A 679 34.99 4.71 -17.98
C PRO A 679 36.52 4.69 -17.80
N GLY A 680 37.00 3.78 -16.97
CA GLY A 680 38.40 3.53 -16.75
C GLY A 680 38.66 2.08 -16.39
N GLY A 681 39.49 1.44 -17.22
CA GLY A 681 39.75 0.03 -17.30
C GLY A 681 39.99 -0.71 -15.99
N PHE A 682 39.35 -1.86 -15.90
CA PHE A 682 39.68 -2.92 -14.95
C PHE A 682 40.74 -3.84 -15.60
N ALA A 683 41.95 -3.70 -15.16
CA ALA A 683 43.00 -4.71 -15.31
C ALA A 683 43.50 -5.11 -13.92
N ASP A 684 43.54 -6.40 -13.70
CA ASP A 684 44.34 -7.14 -12.72
C ASP A 684 44.18 -6.85 -11.21
N ARG A 685 43.35 -7.68 -10.54
CA ARG A 685 43.75 -8.28 -9.24
C ARG A 685 43.08 -9.64 -9.07
N VAL A 686 43.74 -10.67 -9.59
CA VAL A 686 43.54 -12.04 -9.10
C VAL A 686 44.37 -12.19 -7.84
N ALA A 687 43.72 -12.26 -6.68
CA ALA A 687 44.32 -12.75 -5.45
C ALA A 687 43.56 -14.00 -5.01
N ALA A 688 44.20 -15.15 -5.13
CA ALA A 688 43.69 -16.45 -4.73
C ALA A 688 43.42 -16.50 -3.21
N GLY A 689 42.17 -16.56 -2.80
CA GLY A 689 41.75 -16.99 -1.48
C GLY A 689 41.35 -18.46 -1.54
N LYS A 690 41.96 -19.28 -0.74
CA LYS A 690 41.62 -20.72 -0.62
C LYS A 690 40.24 -20.91 -0.02
N ALA A 691 39.29 -21.34 -0.81
CA ALA A 691 38.01 -21.87 -0.32
C ALA A 691 38.25 -23.22 0.37
N THR A 692 37.87 -23.35 1.63
CA THR A 692 37.76 -24.63 2.31
C THR A 692 36.35 -25.19 2.12
N THR A 693 36.06 -25.65 0.90
CA THR A 693 34.99 -26.64 0.67
C THR A 693 35.64 -28.01 0.82
N SER A 694 34.96 -28.95 1.47
CA SER A 694 35.29 -30.37 1.40
C SER A 694 35.23 -30.74 -0.09
N ALA A 695 36.39 -30.82 -0.72
CA ALA A 695 36.48 -31.09 -2.15
C ALA A 695 35.91 -32.47 -2.42
N SER A 696 34.70 -32.53 -2.96
CA SER A 696 34.15 -33.76 -3.54
C SER A 696 35.13 -34.24 -4.61
N ARG A 697 35.57 -35.50 -4.51
CA ARG A 697 36.50 -36.08 -5.48
C ARG A 697 35.77 -36.26 -6.81
N VAL A 698 36.48 -36.02 -7.92
CA VAL A 698 35.99 -36.31 -9.24
C VAL A 698 35.69 -37.83 -9.35
N ASP A 699 34.58 -38.18 -9.99
CA ASP A 699 34.20 -39.59 -10.22
C ASP A 699 35.15 -40.28 -11.25
N ALA A 700 36.20 -40.88 -10.79
CA ALA A 700 37.13 -41.62 -11.65
C ALA A 700 36.48 -42.80 -12.39
N ALA A 701 35.27 -43.21 -12.01
CA ALA A 701 34.51 -44.32 -12.63
C ALA A 701 33.50 -43.83 -13.68
N ALA A 702 33.42 -42.56 -13.98
CA ALA A 702 32.52 -42.04 -15.00
C ALA A 702 32.80 -42.66 -16.37
N LYS A 703 31.75 -43.12 -17.07
CA LYS A 703 31.84 -43.84 -18.35
C LYS A 703 31.08 -43.06 -19.42
N VAL A 704 31.60 -43.16 -20.63
CA VAL A 704 30.96 -42.62 -21.83
C VAL A 704 30.44 -43.73 -22.69
N ALA A 705 29.23 -43.58 -23.18
CA ALA A 705 28.64 -44.41 -24.25
C ALA A 705 28.05 -43.45 -25.29
N GLU A 706 28.10 -43.80 -26.54
CA GLU A 706 27.55 -42.99 -27.64
C GLU A 706 26.81 -43.85 -28.66
N ASP A 707 25.82 -43.23 -29.26
CA ASP A 707 25.14 -43.75 -30.47
C ASP A 707 25.25 -42.75 -31.64
N ALA A 708 24.42 -42.90 -32.68
CA ALA A 708 24.46 -42.01 -33.84
C ALA A 708 24.11 -40.52 -33.49
N THR A 709 23.25 -40.28 -32.50
CA THR A 709 22.66 -39.00 -32.18
C THR A 709 22.97 -38.49 -30.79
N THR A 710 23.31 -39.35 -29.85
CA THR A 710 23.53 -39.02 -28.43
C THR A 710 24.87 -39.49 -27.90
N LEU A 711 25.30 -38.79 -26.85
CA LEU A 711 26.42 -39.19 -26.02
C LEU A 711 25.93 -39.22 -24.56
N THR A 712 26.09 -40.37 -23.91
CA THR A 712 25.63 -40.60 -22.54
C THR A 712 26.81 -40.73 -21.60
N ILE A 713 26.80 -39.90 -20.53
CA ILE A 713 27.75 -40.02 -19.42
C ILE A 713 27.07 -40.71 -18.26
N SER A 714 27.63 -41.82 -17.81
CA SER A 714 27.17 -42.53 -16.62
C SER A 714 28.12 -42.24 -15.46
N SER A 715 27.61 -41.66 -14.39
CA SER A 715 28.37 -41.28 -13.18
C SER A 715 27.50 -41.43 -11.94
N ALA A 716 28.00 -42.11 -10.92
CA ALA A 716 27.35 -42.24 -9.60
C ALA A 716 25.84 -42.58 -9.67
N GLY A 717 25.45 -43.50 -10.59
CA GLY A 717 24.05 -43.95 -10.78
C GLY A 717 23.16 -42.98 -11.60
N ARG A 718 23.72 -41.94 -12.20
CA ARG A 718 23.02 -41.00 -13.08
C ARG A 718 23.50 -41.15 -14.50
N HIS A 719 22.60 -40.92 -15.47
CA HIS A 719 22.90 -40.95 -16.89
C HIS A 719 22.56 -39.57 -17.49
N TYR A 720 23.55 -38.84 -17.90
CA TYR A 720 23.43 -37.54 -18.56
C TYR A 720 23.45 -37.76 -20.08
N VAL A 721 22.32 -37.52 -20.73
CA VAL A 721 22.17 -37.72 -22.17
C VAL A 721 22.36 -36.38 -22.88
N MET A 722 23.40 -36.30 -23.73
CA MET A 722 23.78 -35.13 -24.49
C MET A 722 23.48 -35.32 -25.98
N SER A 723 23.04 -34.24 -26.62
CA SER A 723 22.82 -34.21 -28.07
C SER A 723 24.14 -34.01 -28.82
N LYS A 724 24.41 -34.88 -29.78
CA LYS A 724 25.57 -34.77 -30.71
C LYS A 724 25.30 -33.76 -31.83
N THR A 725 24.07 -33.20 -31.91
CA THR A 725 23.73 -32.19 -32.92
C THR A 725 24.13 -30.80 -32.49
N ASP A 726 23.90 -30.46 -31.21
CA ASP A 726 24.07 -29.13 -30.70
C ASP A 726 24.87 -29.04 -29.39
N GLY A 727 25.35 -30.16 -28.85
CA GLY A 727 26.19 -30.23 -27.66
C GLY A 727 25.48 -29.98 -26.34
N ARG A 728 24.13 -30.05 -26.30
CA ARG A 728 23.33 -29.71 -25.14
C ARG A 728 22.82 -30.92 -24.37
N LEU A 729 22.50 -30.73 -23.10
CA LEU A 729 21.79 -31.75 -22.30
C LEU A 729 20.39 -31.98 -22.88
N MET A 730 19.98 -33.24 -22.98
CA MET A 730 18.65 -33.64 -23.43
C MET A 730 17.77 -34.10 -22.27
N ARG A 731 18.35 -34.75 -21.26
CA ARG A 731 17.70 -35.23 -20.03
C ARG A 731 18.73 -35.80 -19.09
N VAL A 732 18.30 -36.06 -17.85
CA VAL A 732 19.07 -36.81 -16.85
C VAL A 732 18.21 -37.99 -16.37
N ASP A 733 18.73 -39.22 -16.50
CA ASP A 733 18.06 -40.40 -15.97
C ASP A 733 18.69 -40.80 -14.63
N VAL A 734 17.87 -40.94 -13.58
CA VAL A 734 18.26 -41.24 -12.18
C VAL A 734 17.34 -42.35 -11.64
N ASP A 735 17.91 -43.49 -11.24
CA ASP A 735 17.16 -44.59 -10.60
C ASP A 735 15.93 -45.06 -11.42
N GLY A 736 16.04 -45.10 -12.76
CA GLY A 736 14.96 -45.47 -13.66
C GLY A 736 13.89 -44.38 -13.90
N ARG A 737 14.08 -43.19 -13.38
CA ARG A 737 13.24 -41.98 -13.64
C ARG A 737 13.98 -41.03 -14.57
N THR A 738 13.24 -40.31 -15.39
CA THR A 738 13.80 -39.26 -16.25
C THR A 738 13.45 -37.87 -15.64
N ILE A 739 14.47 -37.03 -15.46
CA ILE A 739 14.32 -35.60 -15.15
C ILE A 739 14.44 -34.84 -16.47
N SER A 740 13.39 -34.11 -16.83
CA SER A 740 13.20 -33.44 -18.13
C SER A 740 13.99 -32.14 -18.28
N LEU A 741 15.08 -31.93 -17.51
CA LEU A 741 15.98 -30.80 -17.69
C LEU A 741 16.72 -30.96 -19.02
N ALA A 742 16.50 -30.04 -19.94
CA ALA A 742 16.90 -30.18 -21.32
C ALA A 742 17.36 -28.88 -21.99
N ASN A 743 17.82 -28.99 -23.23
CA ASN A 743 18.14 -27.90 -24.14
C ASN A 743 19.05 -26.82 -23.52
N GLY A 744 20.02 -27.26 -22.74
CA GLY A 744 20.95 -26.35 -22.10
C GLY A 744 22.31 -26.94 -21.71
N PRO A 745 23.21 -26.11 -21.18
CA PRO A 745 23.07 -24.68 -21.10
C PRO A 745 23.13 -24.01 -22.48
N ARG A 746 22.26 -23.06 -22.68
CA ARG A 746 22.34 -22.11 -23.82
C ARG A 746 22.48 -20.70 -23.31
N LEU A 747 23.27 -19.88 -24.01
CA LEU A 747 23.45 -18.48 -23.66
C LEU A 747 22.17 -17.70 -24.00
N VAL A 748 21.65 -16.92 -23.09
CA VAL A 748 20.61 -15.92 -23.33
C VAL A 748 21.23 -14.55 -23.22
N ALA A 749 21.06 -13.73 -24.25
CA ALA A 749 21.36 -12.30 -24.24
C ALA A 749 20.21 -11.59 -24.96
N ALA A 750 19.52 -10.73 -24.29
CA ALA A 750 18.36 -10.09 -24.86
C ALA A 750 18.25 -8.63 -24.41
N LYS A 751 17.73 -7.80 -25.32
CA LYS A 751 17.45 -6.38 -25.09
C LYS A 751 15.96 -6.13 -25.29
N ARG A 752 15.34 -5.39 -24.41
CA ARG A 752 13.93 -5.01 -24.50
C ARG A 752 13.68 -3.86 -25.49
N SER A 753 12.45 -3.75 -25.94
CA SER A 753 11.97 -2.75 -26.89
C SER A 753 11.14 -1.62 -26.25
N ASP A 754 10.75 -1.71 -24.99
CA ASP A 754 9.91 -0.70 -24.31
C ASP A 754 10.75 0.54 -23.93
N ARG A 755 11.16 1.29 -24.93
CA ARG A 755 11.82 2.57 -24.72
C ARG A 755 10.81 3.70 -24.74
N SER A 756 11.17 4.86 -24.24
CA SER A 756 10.31 6.05 -24.17
C SER A 756 9.73 6.46 -25.53
N ASP A 757 10.37 6.09 -26.64
CA ASP A 757 9.90 6.32 -28.00
C ASP A 757 8.98 5.22 -28.53
N ASP A 758 8.85 4.09 -27.86
CA ASP A 758 7.93 3.00 -28.24
C ASP A 758 6.43 3.36 -28.06
N GLY A 759 6.18 4.58 -27.70
CA GLY A 759 4.85 5.15 -27.48
C GLY A 759 4.29 4.70 -26.15
N PHE A 760 4.05 5.68 -25.37
CA PHE A 760 3.38 5.57 -24.12
C PHE A 760 1.88 5.74 -24.33
N TYR A 761 1.20 5.27 -23.31
CA TYR A 761 -0.14 5.57 -22.92
C TYR A 761 -0.73 6.80 -23.63
N ASN A 762 -1.44 6.59 -24.68
CA ASN A 762 -2.30 7.56 -25.27
C ASN A 762 -3.74 7.19 -24.92
N HIS A 763 -4.42 8.01 -24.17
CA HIS A 763 -5.82 7.82 -23.79
C HIS A 763 -6.75 7.57 -24.98
N ASP A 764 -6.38 8.10 -26.13
CA ASP A 764 -7.16 7.98 -27.36
C ASP A 764 -6.79 6.74 -28.18
N ASP A 765 -5.68 6.08 -27.87
CA ASP A 765 -5.24 4.87 -28.57
C ASP A 765 -5.49 3.62 -27.72
N LYS A 766 -6.62 2.97 -27.95
CA LYS A 766 -6.99 1.72 -27.30
C LYS A 766 -5.97 0.58 -27.51
N GLN A 767 -5.08 0.72 -28.50
CA GLN A 767 -4.02 -0.26 -28.78
C GLN A 767 -2.73 0.03 -28.01
N ALA A 768 -2.50 1.24 -27.53
CA ALA A 768 -1.28 1.62 -26.81
C ALA A 768 -1.14 0.86 -25.48
N PHE A 769 -2.26 0.53 -24.82
CA PHE A 769 -2.27 -0.32 -23.62
C PHE A 769 -1.90 -1.77 -23.89
N GLN A 770 -1.94 -2.20 -25.13
CA GLN A 770 -1.64 -3.56 -25.53
C GLN A 770 -0.24 -3.69 -26.12
N LYS A 771 0.56 -2.63 -26.13
CA LYS A 771 1.93 -2.68 -26.61
C LYS A 771 2.77 -3.53 -25.67
N LYS A 772 3.16 -4.70 -26.18
CA LYS A 772 4.01 -5.63 -25.48
C LYS A 772 5.45 -5.11 -25.45
N THR A 773 6.09 -5.31 -24.31
CA THR A 773 7.55 -5.21 -24.24
C THR A 773 8.14 -6.46 -24.85
N HIS A 774 8.75 -6.35 -26.00
CA HIS A 774 9.43 -7.44 -26.68
C HIS A 774 10.90 -7.48 -26.31
N TYR A 775 11.45 -8.69 -26.26
CA TYR A 775 12.86 -8.91 -26.05
C TYR A 775 13.51 -9.48 -27.30
N THR A 776 14.36 -8.72 -27.92
CA THR A 776 15.17 -9.20 -29.05
C THR A 776 16.34 -10.00 -28.54
N GLN A 777 16.35 -11.30 -28.80
CA GLN A 777 17.49 -12.17 -28.54
C GLN A 777 18.57 -12.00 -29.62
N TYR A 778 19.81 -11.84 -29.19
CA TYR A 778 20.95 -11.73 -30.12
C TYR A 778 22.19 -12.47 -29.66
N ALA A 779 22.05 -13.42 -28.72
CA ALA A 779 23.10 -14.35 -28.41
C ALA A 779 23.20 -15.40 -29.51
N ASP A 780 24.22 -15.31 -30.30
CA ASP A 780 24.57 -16.41 -31.18
C ASP A 780 25.30 -17.51 -30.38
N GLN A 781 24.68 -18.68 -30.32
CA GLN A 781 25.26 -19.84 -29.61
C GLN A 781 26.54 -20.35 -30.29
N GLY A 782 26.71 -20.07 -31.57
CA GLY A 782 27.75 -20.69 -32.37
C GLY A 782 27.42 -22.11 -32.86
N SER A 783 28.32 -22.67 -33.63
CA SER A 783 28.22 -24.02 -34.13
C SER A 783 28.87 -25.01 -33.16
N PHE A 784 28.17 -26.06 -32.78
CA PHE A 784 28.75 -27.16 -32.00
C PHE A 784 29.90 -27.80 -32.75
N ALA A 785 31.06 -27.91 -32.13
CA ALA A 785 32.32 -28.41 -32.78
C ALA A 785 32.70 -29.82 -32.32
N GLY A 786 31.95 -30.41 -31.37
CA GLY A 786 32.20 -31.77 -30.87
C GLY A 786 32.49 -31.79 -29.37
N PHE A 787 32.44 -33.02 -28.85
CA PHE A 787 32.76 -33.34 -27.47
C PHE A 787 34.20 -33.80 -27.31
N THR A 788 34.77 -33.47 -26.14
CA THR A 788 35.97 -34.15 -25.62
C THR A 788 35.68 -34.64 -24.20
N PHE A 789 36.14 -35.83 -23.85
CA PHE A 789 36.00 -36.38 -22.51
C PHE A 789 37.36 -36.86 -21.98
N ALA A 790 37.73 -36.32 -20.83
CA ALA A 790 38.97 -36.67 -20.14
C ALA A 790 38.83 -36.41 -18.63
N GLU A 791 39.39 -37.27 -17.80
CA GLU A 791 39.43 -37.09 -16.33
C GLU A 791 38.06 -36.79 -15.73
N SER A 792 36.99 -37.49 -16.16
CA SER A 792 35.60 -37.32 -15.76
C SER A 792 35.03 -35.91 -16.05
N LYS A 793 35.60 -35.24 -17.01
CA LYS A 793 35.14 -33.96 -17.55
C LYS A 793 34.72 -34.14 -19.01
N LEU A 794 33.46 -33.79 -19.30
CA LEU A 794 32.95 -33.63 -20.65
C LEU A 794 33.04 -32.16 -21.05
N THR A 795 33.65 -31.85 -22.18
CA THR A 795 33.69 -30.50 -22.75
C THR A 795 32.95 -30.49 -24.09
N ALA A 796 31.89 -29.73 -24.20
CA ALA A 796 31.22 -29.38 -25.45
C ALA A 796 31.87 -28.09 -25.98
N ASN A 797 32.46 -28.16 -27.18
CA ASN A 797 33.16 -27.03 -27.80
C ASN A 797 32.28 -26.37 -28.87
N PHE A 798 32.35 -25.06 -28.97
CA PHE A 798 31.59 -24.25 -29.93
C PHE A 798 32.55 -23.36 -30.77
N ARG A 799 32.07 -22.94 -31.95
CA ARG A 799 32.80 -22.07 -32.88
C ARG A 799 31.88 -21.01 -33.43
N HIS A 800 32.43 -19.85 -33.75
CA HIS A 800 31.74 -18.78 -34.49
C HIS A 800 30.51 -18.18 -33.77
N GLY A 801 30.44 -18.24 -32.44
CA GLY A 801 29.37 -17.66 -31.66
C GLY A 801 29.83 -17.06 -30.34
N SER A 802 28.89 -16.73 -29.48
CA SER A 802 29.14 -16.16 -28.15
C SER A 802 29.43 -17.21 -27.08
N MET A 803 29.06 -18.47 -27.29
CA MET A 803 29.45 -19.59 -26.43
C MET A 803 30.81 -20.13 -26.91
N ASP A 804 31.79 -20.20 -26.03
CA ASP A 804 33.13 -20.77 -26.35
C ASP A 804 33.12 -22.27 -26.09
N ARG A 805 32.74 -22.69 -24.88
CA ARG A 805 32.66 -24.09 -24.49
C ARG A 805 31.82 -24.25 -23.22
N VAL A 806 31.36 -25.47 -22.98
CA VAL A 806 30.68 -25.89 -21.76
C VAL A 806 31.40 -27.09 -21.17
N GLU A 807 31.83 -27.00 -19.93
CA GLU A 807 32.49 -28.06 -19.21
C GLU A 807 31.58 -28.65 -18.15
N TRP A 808 31.43 -29.98 -18.13
CA TRP A 808 30.68 -30.74 -17.15
C TRP A 808 31.66 -31.64 -16.39
N THR A 809 31.88 -31.36 -15.09
CA THR A 809 32.76 -32.16 -14.25
C THR A 809 31.91 -33.03 -13.32
N PHE A 810 32.02 -34.34 -13.48
CA PHE A 810 31.23 -35.35 -12.75
C PHE A 810 31.92 -35.68 -11.43
N MET A 811 31.20 -35.63 -10.33
CA MET A 811 31.70 -35.81 -8.98
C MET A 811 31.26 -37.16 -8.39
N ALA A 812 32.10 -37.72 -7.51
CA ALA A 812 31.84 -39.05 -6.93
C ALA A 812 30.63 -39.10 -6.00
N ASP A 813 30.16 -37.96 -5.50
CA ASP A 813 28.93 -37.82 -4.70
C ASP A 813 27.65 -37.70 -5.56
N GLY A 814 27.80 -37.82 -6.90
CA GLY A 814 26.72 -37.71 -7.86
C GLY A 814 26.32 -36.28 -8.25
N ALA A 815 27.01 -35.27 -7.75
CA ALA A 815 26.87 -33.90 -8.22
C ALA A 815 27.58 -33.72 -9.57
N VAL A 816 27.19 -32.70 -10.34
CA VAL A 816 27.90 -32.31 -11.56
C VAL A 816 28.15 -30.82 -11.53
N THR A 817 29.41 -30.41 -11.68
CA THR A 817 29.74 -28.98 -11.81
C THR A 817 29.72 -28.61 -13.29
N LEU A 818 29.00 -27.54 -13.57
CA LEU A 818 28.84 -26.92 -14.87
C LEU A 818 29.63 -25.63 -14.91
N ASP A 819 30.52 -25.49 -15.91
CA ASP A 819 31.19 -24.25 -16.29
C ASP A 819 30.84 -23.87 -17.72
N ALA A 820 30.16 -22.78 -17.92
CA ALA A 820 29.83 -22.24 -19.25
C ALA A 820 30.70 -21.01 -19.55
N TYR A 821 31.54 -21.11 -20.58
CA TYR A 821 32.46 -20.04 -21.01
C TYR A 821 31.90 -19.32 -22.22
N TYR A 822 31.93 -18.01 -22.19
CA TYR A 822 31.37 -17.17 -23.23
C TYR A 822 32.32 -16.03 -23.61
N ASN A 823 32.09 -15.45 -24.80
CA ASN A 823 32.69 -14.20 -25.27
C ASN A 823 31.59 -13.36 -25.92
N PHE A 824 31.14 -12.31 -25.19
CA PHE A 824 30.00 -11.52 -25.61
C PHE A 824 30.28 -10.02 -25.45
N ASN A 825 29.78 -9.20 -26.39
CA ASN A 825 29.79 -7.74 -26.30
C ASN A 825 28.46 -7.20 -26.75
N GLY A 826 27.80 -6.45 -25.88
CA GLY A 826 26.50 -5.82 -26.17
C GLY A 826 25.77 -5.25 -24.98
N VAL A 827 24.77 -4.43 -25.27
CA VAL A 827 23.83 -3.92 -24.26
C VAL A 827 22.72 -4.94 -24.04
N VAL A 828 22.46 -5.28 -22.79
CA VAL A 828 21.49 -6.32 -22.42
C VAL A 828 20.57 -5.87 -21.29
N ASP A 829 19.37 -6.38 -21.31
CA ASP A 829 18.42 -6.37 -20.17
C ASP A 829 18.36 -7.76 -19.49
N ILE A 830 18.69 -8.83 -20.23
CA ILE A 830 18.83 -10.19 -19.70
C ILE A 830 20.14 -10.78 -20.23
N PHE A 831 20.94 -11.38 -19.34
CA PHE A 831 22.16 -12.08 -19.73
C PHE A 831 22.48 -13.24 -18.79
N GLY A 832 22.67 -14.43 -19.37
CA GLY A 832 23.07 -15.60 -18.61
C GLY A 832 22.97 -16.91 -19.41
N ILE A 833 22.88 -18.03 -18.69
CA ILE A 833 22.66 -19.35 -19.27
C ILE A 833 21.33 -19.92 -18.79
N CYS A 834 20.70 -20.76 -19.60
CA CYS A 834 19.41 -21.35 -19.29
C CYS A 834 19.22 -22.75 -19.85
N PHE A 835 18.23 -23.44 -19.26
CA PHE A 835 17.74 -24.77 -19.63
C PHE A 835 16.23 -24.72 -19.79
N ASP A 836 15.69 -25.62 -20.61
CA ASP A 836 14.26 -25.86 -20.60
C ASP A 836 13.94 -26.84 -19.46
N TYR A 837 12.94 -26.48 -18.65
CA TYR A 837 12.33 -27.35 -17.68
C TYR A 837 10.83 -27.02 -17.57
N PRO A 838 9.92 -28.05 -17.62
CA PRO A 838 8.50 -27.81 -17.56
C PRO A 838 8.10 -27.27 -16.18
N GLU A 839 7.62 -26.02 -16.12
CA GLU A 839 7.27 -25.32 -14.87
C GLU A 839 6.25 -26.10 -14.03
N GLN A 840 5.25 -26.71 -14.65
CA GLN A 840 4.18 -27.47 -13.98
C GLN A 840 4.67 -28.70 -13.22
N LEU A 841 5.89 -29.17 -13.47
CA LEU A 841 6.49 -30.30 -12.75
C LEU A 841 7.08 -29.89 -11.40
N VAL A 842 7.36 -28.61 -11.18
CA VAL A 842 7.86 -28.09 -9.89
C VAL A 842 6.71 -28.06 -8.88
N LYS A 843 6.91 -28.69 -7.71
CA LYS A 843 5.91 -28.80 -6.64
C LYS A 843 6.19 -27.86 -5.48
N SER A 844 7.44 -27.75 -5.10
CA SER A 844 7.88 -26.86 -4.03
C SER A 844 9.36 -26.53 -4.18
N LYS A 845 9.83 -25.55 -3.45
CA LYS A 845 11.24 -25.17 -3.41
C LYS A 845 11.68 -24.79 -2.01
N ALA A 846 12.94 -25.11 -1.69
CA ALA A 846 13.64 -24.64 -0.50
C ALA A 846 14.98 -24.04 -0.93
N TRP A 847 15.40 -22.94 -0.28
CA TRP A 847 16.67 -22.30 -0.64
C TRP A 847 17.29 -21.54 0.54
N VAL A 848 18.60 -21.41 0.48
CA VAL A 848 19.38 -20.42 1.23
C VAL A 848 19.78 -19.31 0.28
N GLY A 849 19.33 -18.10 0.57
CA GLY A 849 19.51 -16.93 -0.28
C GLY A 849 18.62 -15.78 0.18
N LYS A 850 18.47 -14.74 -0.63
CA LYS A 850 17.48 -13.72 -0.34
C LYS A 850 16.06 -14.21 -0.59
N GLY A 851 15.14 -13.81 0.28
CA GLY A 851 13.73 -14.18 0.27
C GLY A 851 12.93 -13.38 1.31
N PRO A 852 11.64 -13.71 1.50
CA PRO A 852 10.90 -14.80 0.84
C PRO A 852 10.52 -14.48 -0.61
N TYR A 853 10.57 -13.19 -1.00
CA TYR A 853 10.07 -12.72 -2.28
C TYR A 853 11.18 -12.58 -3.34
N ARG A 854 10.78 -12.61 -4.60
CA ARG A 854 11.66 -12.52 -5.76
C ARG A 854 11.96 -11.06 -6.12
N VAL A 855 13.02 -10.84 -6.88
CA VAL A 855 13.51 -9.50 -7.26
C VAL A 855 13.45 -9.27 -8.77
N TRP A 856 13.43 -7.98 -9.12
CA TRP A 856 13.67 -7.46 -10.46
C TRP A 856 14.83 -6.46 -10.38
N GLN A 857 15.47 -6.11 -11.51
CA GLN A 857 16.64 -5.25 -11.48
C GLN A 857 16.42 -3.91 -10.80
N ASN A 858 15.24 -3.33 -10.92
CA ASN A 858 14.84 -2.07 -10.28
C ASN A 858 13.98 -2.27 -9.01
N ARG A 859 13.97 -3.48 -8.44
CA ARG A 859 13.33 -3.83 -7.18
C ARG A 859 14.16 -4.92 -6.48
N LEU A 860 15.28 -4.52 -5.88
CA LEU A 860 16.23 -5.42 -5.21
C LEU A 860 16.12 -5.37 -3.68
N GLU A 861 15.50 -4.32 -3.15
CA GLU A 861 15.26 -4.12 -1.71
C GLU A 861 14.08 -4.97 -1.23
N GLY A 862 14.03 -5.23 0.07
CA GLY A 862 12.99 -6.02 0.74
C GLY A 862 13.44 -7.41 1.12
N PRO A 863 13.79 -8.31 0.18
CA PRO A 863 14.20 -9.67 0.52
C PRO A 863 15.48 -9.71 1.36
N GLN A 864 15.47 -10.57 2.39
CA GLN A 864 16.57 -10.74 3.32
C GLN A 864 17.23 -12.10 3.18
N TYR A 865 18.52 -12.19 3.46
CA TYR A 865 19.25 -13.45 3.38
C TYR A 865 18.86 -14.40 4.51
N GLY A 866 18.49 -15.63 4.16
CA GLY A 866 18.01 -16.61 5.09
C GLY A 866 17.71 -17.96 4.43
N TYR A 867 17.08 -18.86 5.18
CA TYR A 867 16.50 -20.10 4.68
C TYR A 867 15.00 -19.91 4.44
N TRP A 868 14.52 -20.32 3.28
CA TRP A 868 13.16 -20.12 2.84
C TRP A 868 12.58 -21.38 2.21
N GLN A 869 11.26 -21.55 2.36
CA GLN A 869 10.49 -22.60 1.70
C GLN A 869 9.20 -22.01 1.14
N THR A 870 8.82 -22.43 -0.05
CA THR A 870 7.52 -22.12 -0.64
C THR A 870 6.96 -23.30 -1.38
N GLU A 871 5.62 -23.46 -1.30
CA GLU A 871 4.87 -24.29 -2.21
C GLU A 871 5.02 -23.72 -3.63
N TYR A 872 5.40 -24.51 -4.57
CA TYR A 872 5.53 -24.19 -5.99
C TYR A 872 6.02 -22.74 -6.29
N ASN A 873 5.87 -22.32 -7.52
CA ASN A 873 6.07 -20.97 -8.03
C ASN A 873 4.81 -20.14 -7.93
N ASP A 874 4.23 -20.10 -6.83
CA ASP A 874 3.04 -19.33 -6.61
C ASP A 874 3.08 -17.96 -7.31
N PRO A 875 2.02 -17.56 -7.96
CA PRO A 875 1.59 -16.18 -7.95
C PRO A 875 1.27 -15.78 -6.51
N VAL A 876 0.81 -14.58 -6.29
CA VAL A 876 0.25 -14.19 -4.99
C VAL A 876 -0.84 -15.18 -4.59
N PRO A 877 -0.79 -15.74 -3.39
CA PRO A 877 -1.73 -16.79 -2.97
C PRO A 877 -3.19 -16.34 -3.09
N GLY A 878 -3.99 -17.18 -3.72
CA GLY A 878 -5.42 -16.93 -3.92
C GLY A 878 -5.78 -16.18 -5.19
N GLU A 879 -4.81 -15.63 -5.91
CA GLU A 879 -5.06 -14.84 -7.12
C GLU A 879 -4.92 -15.67 -8.40
N SER A 880 -5.74 -15.32 -9.40
CA SER A 880 -5.77 -16.03 -10.67
C SER A 880 -5.01 -15.34 -11.79
N TRP A 881 -4.68 -14.06 -11.66
CA TRP A 881 -3.83 -13.35 -12.63
C TRP A 881 -2.36 -13.48 -12.28
N GLN A 882 -1.53 -13.46 -13.29
CA GLN A 882 -0.10 -13.67 -13.18
C GLN A 882 0.63 -12.55 -13.92
N TYR A 883 1.06 -11.56 -13.16
CA TYR A 883 1.92 -10.50 -13.68
C TYR A 883 3.40 -10.84 -13.47
N PRO A 884 4.33 -10.25 -14.24
CA PRO A 884 5.75 -10.49 -14.09
C PRO A 884 6.29 -10.20 -12.68
N GLU A 885 5.71 -9.27 -11.94
CA GLU A 885 6.13 -8.95 -10.59
C GLU A 885 5.97 -10.09 -9.60
N PHE A 886 5.03 -10.99 -9.84
CA PHE A 886 4.86 -12.18 -8.99
C PHE A 886 5.89 -13.25 -9.26
N LYS A 887 6.61 -13.17 -10.37
CA LYS A 887 7.52 -14.17 -10.87
C LYS A 887 8.96 -13.70 -11.02
N GLY A 888 9.49 -12.79 -10.42
CA GLY A 888 10.88 -12.31 -10.54
C GLY A 888 11.96 -13.39 -10.41
N TYR A 889 13.12 -13.04 -9.90
CA TYR A 889 14.31 -13.89 -9.81
C TYR A 889 14.76 -14.00 -8.35
N PHE A 890 15.48 -15.08 -8.03
CA PHE A 890 16.07 -15.29 -6.71
C PHE A 890 17.46 -14.66 -6.68
N ASP A 891 17.75 -13.89 -5.62
CA ASP A 891 19.01 -13.18 -5.43
C ASP A 891 19.88 -13.87 -4.37
N ARG A 892 21.20 -13.84 -4.58
CA ARG A 892 22.23 -14.35 -3.63
C ARG A 892 21.96 -15.75 -3.12
N VAL A 893 21.54 -16.65 -4.02
CA VAL A 893 21.28 -18.04 -3.69
C VAL A 893 22.58 -18.77 -3.46
N SER A 894 22.76 -19.34 -2.25
CA SER A 894 23.84 -20.26 -1.96
C SER A 894 23.50 -21.66 -2.45
N TRP A 895 22.27 -22.09 -2.25
CA TRP A 895 21.73 -23.30 -2.83
C TRP A 895 20.20 -23.24 -2.92
N MET A 896 19.64 -23.95 -3.88
CA MET A 896 18.21 -24.17 -4.03
C MET A 896 17.92 -25.64 -4.34
N ARG A 897 16.89 -26.21 -3.71
CA ARG A 897 16.34 -27.52 -3.99
C ARG A 897 14.93 -27.38 -4.52
N LEU A 898 14.70 -27.83 -5.73
CA LEU A 898 13.39 -27.94 -6.34
C LEU A 898 12.85 -29.36 -6.13
N THR A 899 11.68 -29.47 -5.51
CA THR A 899 10.91 -30.71 -5.46
C THR A 899 10.01 -30.77 -6.68
N THR A 900 10.16 -31.81 -7.48
CA THR A 900 9.40 -31.97 -8.73
C THR A 900 8.63 -33.28 -8.74
N SER A 901 7.70 -33.44 -9.69
CA SER A 901 7.03 -34.74 -9.90
C SER A 901 7.96 -35.81 -10.47
N GLU A 902 9.17 -35.46 -10.94
CA GLU A 902 10.16 -36.36 -11.51
C GLU A 902 11.28 -36.71 -10.52
N GLY A 903 11.42 -35.97 -9.41
CA GLY A 903 12.48 -36.09 -8.42
C GLY A 903 12.94 -34.77 -7.91
N TYR A 904 14.20 -34.65 -7.47
CA TYR A 904 14.77 -33.39 -6.97
C TYR A 904 15.80 -32.83 -7.93
N ILE A 905 15.80 -31.50 -8.08
CA ILE A 905 16.87 -30.77 -8.76
C ILE A 905 17.50 -29.82 -7.76
N GLY A 906 18.77 -30.03 -7.47
CA GLY A 906 19.58 -29.12 -6.65
C GLY A 906 20.42 -28.21 -7.50
N ILE A 907 20.54 -26.94 -7.10
CA ILE A 907 21.29 -25.90 -7.79
C ILE A 907 22.11 -25.14 -6.77
N GLU A 908 23.42 -25.14 -6.92
CA GLU A 908 24.37 -24.38 -6.11
C GLU A 908 25.16 -23.44 -7.01
N PRO A 909 24.70 -22.19 -7.24
CA PRO A 909 25.48 -21.20 -8.02
C PRO A 909 26.82 -20.91 -7.36
N ASP A 910 27.86 -20.63 -8.17
CA ASP A 910 29.15 -20.19 -7.61
C ASP A 910 28.96 -18.85 -6.88
N THR A 911 29.24 -18.87 -5.58
CA THR A 911 29.08 -17.70 -4.73
C THR A 911 30.13 -16.60 -4.97
N ALA A 912 31.22 -16.91 -5.67
CA ALA A 912 32.20 -15.91 -6.09
C ALA A 912 31.65 -15.00 -7.21
N GLU A 913 30.65 -15.46 -7.95
CA GLU A 913 29.94 -14.71 -8.97
C GLU A 913 28.54 -14.35 -8.46
N HIS A 914 28.11 -13.11 -8.66
CA HIS A 914 26.73 -12.74 -8.35
C HIS A 914 25.82 -13.24 -9.47
N LEU A 915 25.17 -14.38 -9.27
CA LEU A 915 24.22 -14.94 -10.18
C LEU A 915 22.80 -14.89 -9.59
N TYR A 916 21.87 -14.42 -10.38
CA TYR A 916 20.43 -14.56 -10.09
C TYR A 916 19.94 -15.91 -10.60
N LEU A 917 19.04 -16.54 -9.87
CA LEU A 917 18.46 -17.81 -10.28
C LEU A 917 17.02 -17.60 -10.77
N GLY A 918 16.76 -17.99 -12.02
CA GLY A 918 15.42 -18.11 -12.59
C GLY A 918 14.95 -19.55 -12.50
N VAL A 919 13.72 -19.79 -12.06
CA VAL A 919 13.12 -21.14 -11.93
C VAL A 919 12.09 -21.40 -13.02
N TYR A 920 11.71 -20.37 -13.75
CA TYR A 920 10.72 -20.40 -14.82
C TYR A 920 10.93 -19.20 -15.75
N THR A 921 10.23 -19.22 -16.88
CA THR A 921 10.08 -18.03 -17.71
C THR A 921 8.92 -17.21 -17.15
N PRO A 922 9.15 -15.98 -16.68
CA PRO A 922 8.06 -15.13 -16.27
C PRO A 922 7.05 -14.95 -17.42
N ARG A 923 5.77 -15.13 -17.11
CA ARG A 923 4.67 -14.94 -18.05
C ARG A 923 3.55 -14.18 -17.31
N ASP A 924 2.89 -13.30 -18.01
CA ASP A 924 1.58 -12.85 -17.58
C ASP A 924 0.55 -13.92 -17.95
N GLY A 925 -0.29 -14.32 -17.03
CA GLY A 925 -1.16 -15.50 -17.16
C GLY A 925 -2.44 -15.29 -17.93
N ARG A 926 -2.69 -14.11 -18.52
CA ARG A 926 -3.95 -13.77 -19.17
C ARG A 926 -3.76 -13.07 -20.52
N ASP A 927 -4.87 -12.82 -21.20
CA ASP A 927 -4.99 -12.26 -22.56
C ASP A 927 -4.24 -10.93 -22.82
N GLN A 928 -3.60 -10.37 -21.84
CA GLN A 928 -2.87 -9.11 -21.93
C GLN A 928 -1.38 -9.29 -21.63
N LEU A 929 -0.74 -10.09 -22.45
CA LEU A 929 0.72 -10.29 -22.42
C LEU A 929 1.45 -8.96 -22.64
N LEU A 930 1.94 -8.36 -21.57
CA LEU A 930 2.68 -7.08 -21.63
C LEU A 930 4.17 -7.29 -21.86
N TYR A 931 4.69 -8.45 -21.45
CA TYR A 931 6.10 -8.82 -21.61
C TYR A 931 6.23 -10.08 -22.42
N ASP A 932 6.97 -9.99 -23.51
CA ASP A 932 7.40 -11.15 -24.32
C ASP A 932 8.84 -11.50 -23.94
N LEU A 933 8.99 -12.07 -22.76
CA LEU A 933 10.28 -12.44 -22.19
C LEU A 933 10.84 -13.68 -22.93
N PRO A 934 12.17 -13.73 -23.15
CA PRO A 934 12.78 -14.91 -23.74
C PRO A 934 12.52 -16.15 -22.87
N PRO A 935 12.29 -17.32 -23.46
CA PRO A 935 12.08 -18.55 -22.71
C PRO A 935 13.38 -18.95 -22.01
N THR A 936 13.45 -18.72 -20.71
CA THR A 936 14.63 -19.00 -19.89
C THR A 936 14.48 -20.28 -19.05
N GLY A 937 13.26 -20.70 -18.72
CA GLY A 937 13.04 -21.88 -17.89
C GLY A 937 13.85 -21.82 -16.60
N LEU A 938 14.79 -22.78 -16.42
CA LEU A 938 15.76 -22.78 -15.33
C LEU A 938 17.01 -22.03 -15.77
N ALA A 939 17.35 -20.91 -15.08
CA ALA A 939 18.39 -20.00 -15.55
C ALA A 939 19.33 -19.52 -14.44
N LEU A 940 20.60 -19.30 -14.83
CA LEU A 940 21.61 -18.62 -14.05
C LEU A 940 21.97 -17.32 -14.78
N LEU A 941 21.63 -16.17 -14.20
CA LEU A 941 21.70 -14.88 -14.88
C LEU A 941 22.64 -13.92 -14.17
N LYS A 942 23.49 -13.23 -14.92
CA LYS A 942 24.30 -12.09 -14.46
C LYS A 942 23.54 -10.77 -14.54
N VAL A 943 22.55 -10.70 -15.43
CA VAL A 943 21.68 -9.54 -15.62
C VAL A 943 20.24 -10.05 -15.68
N ILE A 944 19.40 -9.49 -14.83
CA ILE A 944 17.96 -9.71 -14.82
C ILE A 944 17.24 -8.46 -15.35
N PRO A 945 16.02 -8.59 -15.90
CA PRO A 945 15.31 -7.45 -16.44
C PRO A 945 14.78 -6.55 -15.34
N ALA A 946 14.63 -5.27 -15.66
CA ALA A 946 13.80 -4.34 -14.90
C ALA A 946 12.35 -4.39 -15.42
N VAL A 947 11.42 -3.87 -14.63
CA VAL A 947 10.01 -3.76 -14.96
C VAL A 947 9.57 -2.30 -15.06
N ARG A 948 8.49 -2.07 -15.81
CA ARG A 948 7.86 -0.77 -15.99
C ARG A 948 6.77 -0.53 -14.95
N ASN A 949 6.20 0.68 -14.92
CA ASN A 949 4.91 0.93 -14.28
C ASN A 949 3.83 1.27 -15.33
N LYS A 950 2.58 1.51 -14.90
CA LYS A 950 1.48 1.81 -15.83
C LYS A 950 1.79 2.98 -16.76
N VAL A 951 2.43 4.03 -16.23
CA VAL A 951 2.57 5.30 -16.91
C VAL A 951 3.91 5.47 -17.60
N ASN A 952 4.99 4.95 -17.03
CA ASN A 952 6.34 5.14 -17.55
C ASN A 952 6.94 3.82 -18.06
N THR A 953 7.51 3.86 -19.23
CA THR A 953 8.33 2.75 -19.75
C THR A 953 9.53 2.52 -18.84
N THR A 954 10.12 1.34 -18.90
CA THR A 954 11.13 0.90 -17.93
C THR A 954 12.34 1.86 -17.87
N ASP A 955 12.80 2.38 -19.00
CA ASP A 955 13.94 3.30 -19.07
C ASP A 955 13.67 4.69 -18.44
N LEU A 956 12.40 5.04 -18.18
CA LEU A 956 12.01 6.27 -17.51
C LEU A 956 11.91 6.12 -15.97
N ASN A 957 12.07 4.91 -15.44
CA ASN A 957 11.93 4.60 -14.02
C ASN A 957 13.22 4.74 -13.18
N GLY A 958 14.23 5.34 -13.72
CA GLY A 958 15.44 5.68 -12.98
C GLY A 958 16.69 4.89 -13.37
N PRO A 959 17.81 5.14 -12.69
CA PRO A 959 19.10 4.54 -13.01
C PRO A 959 19.14 3.02 -12.90
N SER A 960 18.47 2.43 -11.91
CA SER A 960 18.46 0.99 -11.70
C SER A 960 17.71 0.23 -12.80
N ALA A 961 16.85 0.92 -13.55
CA ALA A 961 16.08 0.32 -14.65
C ALA A 961 16.84 0.32 -15.99
N GLN A 962 18.06 0.86 -16.03
CA GLN A 962 18.81 0.96 -17.28
C GLN A 962 19.44 -0.38 -17.70
N PRO A 963 19.53 -0.66 -19.01
CA PRO A 963 20.21 -1.86 -19.52
C PRO A 963 21.71 -1.81 -19.16
N ARG A 964 22.33 -2.99 -19.14
CA ARG A 964 23.74 -3.13 -18.80
C ARG A 964 24.59 -3.44 -20.01
N TRP A 965 25.81 -2.94 -20.03
CA TRP A 965 26.82 -3.30 -21.01
C TRP A 965 27.58 -4.54 -20.54
N MET A 966 27.53 -5.61 -21.34
CA MET A 966 28.36 -6.79 -21.15
C MET A 966 29.47 -6.79 -22.14
N SER A 967 30.72 -7.10 -21.73
CA SER A 967 31.86 -7.11 -22.66
C SER A 967 32.91 -8.15 -22.30
N GLY A 968 33.42 -8.81 -23.35
CA GLY A 968 34.57 -9.69 -23.27
C GLY A 968 34.22 -11.14 -22.90
N LYS A 969 35.29 -11.84 -22.46
CA LYS A 969 35.21 -13.25 -22.04
C LYS A 969 34.80 -13.36 -20.56
N GLY A 970 34.02 -14.38 -20.28
CA GLY A 970 33.62 -14.72 -18.92
C GLY A 970 33.17 -16.16 -18.79
N SER A 971 32.80 -16.52 -17.58
CA SER A 971 32.20 -17.82 -17.29
C SER A 971 31.03 -17.68 -16.34
N MET A 972 30.21 -18.73 -16.24
CA MET A 972 29.18 -18.93 -15.23
C MET A 972 29.29 -20.36 -14.73
N ARG A 973 29.34 -20.51 -13.40
CA ARG A 973 29.51 -21.81 -12.76
C ARG A 973 28.35 -22.12 -11.80
N ALA A 974 27.91 -23.39 -11.81
CA ALA A 974 27.02 -23.91 -10.78
C ALA A 974 27.27 -25.41 -10.58
N THR A 975 26.96 -25.93 -9.40
CA THR A 975 26.83 -27.36 -9.16
C THR A 975 25.38 -27.78 -9.20
N LEU A 976 25.09 -28.83 -9.98
CA LEU A 976 23.77 -29.40 -10.11
C LEU A 976 23.72 -30.77 -9.42
N ARG A 977 22.61 -31.10 -8.80
CA ARG A 977 22.32 -32.38 -8.17
C ARG A 977 20.98 -32.90 -8.64
N PHE A 978 20.90 -34.21 -8.85
CA PHE A 978 19.70 -34.91 -9.36
C PHE A 978 19.43 -36.13 -8.47
N GLU A 979 18.21 -36.23 -7.88
CA GLU A 979 17.82 -37.33 -6.96
C GLU A 979 16.40 -37.82 -7.25
#